data_6146bd7300cacaa346a6437939b0ca9b
#
_entry.id   6146bd7300cacaa346a6437939b0ca9b
#
_cell.length_a   1.000
_cell.length_b   1.000
_cell.length_c   1.000
_cell.angle_alpha   90.00
_cell.angle_beta   90.00
_cell.angle_gamma   90.00
#
_symmetry.space_group_name_H-M   'P 1'
#
loop_
_entity.id
_entity.type
_entity.pdbx_description
1 polymer ?
#
loop_
_entity_poly.entity_id
_entity_poly.type
_entity_poly.pdbx_seq_one_letter_code
_entity_poly.pdbx_strand_id
1 'polypeptide(L)'
;MLYTIKTIIASLIAIIMTVAGNVDFANVIFKPDTIMAEFYVSVSGNDNNDGSESNPFATIERARDEVRKINDDMTGNIVVHIEEGTYTLTDTLSFDERDSATNDFYIKYESDGNTTISGGEKIDNFTLYDAENNIYSAKVPENALFRQIYVNGEKMIRAKSVDDYSTKIIGASRFNADGTMIPENLNTWSEETLIQADYGEIYLNADEFQNFNNLQDVELHILTAWVKNVVRVESATTKNGVTTIRIQDSENDLIFNRPHPDIDGYSHMNNHEFTYYIENAYELIDTDNEWYLDEKADTVYIKVPEGININEADVLIPRLETLVKVEPTDNSKIKNLAFEGLTFCYSNWTVPSTDGLVDIQAGMYANYCIYKTNDIGVLRPSAGIFVADTENFVIKDCIVENMGAAGIDLNHGTYNSTIQDNIIQNISGNGIMIGHFAVDENTDMHIVYNPEDESEICTGDRIVNNLVTHIGTDYQSSVVIGAGYPRGILIANNEVCYAPYTGISVGFGWSGDDNAMRDNRILNNEIHHTSQVLCDAGGIYTLSKQPNSKISGNYIHDITLPEWADYATSGIYMDEQTAGYTVEYNVIEHGWGVGRNRNGENNYRENTIYIDKKWHPNITPIKNNAGINENFDVYAKLFY
;
A
#
# COMPACT_ATOMS: atom_id res chain seq x y z
N MET A 1 -7.58 -56.22 8.97
CA MET A 1 -6.18 -55.76 8.88
C MET A 1 -5.98 -54.61 7.89
N LEU A 2 -6.45 -54.73 6.64
CA LEU A 2 -6.30 -53.63 5.64
C LEU A 2 -7.13 -52.38 5.99
N TYR A 3 -8.30 -52.53 6.62
CA TYR A 3 -9.15 -51.43 7.02
C TYR A 3 -8.57 -50.68 8.22
N THR A 4 -7.95 -51.36 9.16
CA THR A 4 -7.28 -50.78 10.34
C THR A 4 -6.04 -50.01 9.97
N ILE A 5 -5.30 -50.47 8.95
CA ILE A 5 -4.11 -49.76 8.43
C ILE A 5 -4.51 -48.47 7.70
N LYS A 6 -5.59 -48.50 6.91
CA LYS A 6 -6.12 -47.26 6.26
C LYS A 6 -6.61 -46.22 7.27
N THR A 7 -7.23 -46.63 8.35
CA THR A 7 -7.69 -45.74 9.42
C THR A 7 -6.52 -45.16 10.20
N ILE A 8 -5.49 -45.96 10.49
CA ILE A 8 -4.26 -45.47 11.14
C ILE A 8 -3.48 -44.52 10.26
N ILE A 9 -3.38 -44.80 8.94
CA ILE A 9 -2.72 -43.90 7.98
C ILE A 9 -3.52 -42.61 7.82
N ALA A 10 -4.86 -42.67 7.75
CA ALA A 10 -5.71 -41.48 7.70
C ALA A 10 -5.61 -40.65 8.99
N SER A 11 -5.54 -41.30 10.16
CA SER A 11 -5.33 -40.62 11.44
C SER A 11 -3.93 -40.05 11.61
N LEU A 12 -2.89 -40.74 11.09
CA LEU A 12 -1.52 -40.18 11.06
C LEU A 12 -1.38 -39.01 10.06
N ILE A 13 -2.06 -39.08 8.92
CA ILE A 13 -2.10 -37.97 7.94
C ILE A 13 -2.89 -36.79 8.54
N ALA A 14 -4.00 -37.02 9.24
CA ALA A 14 -4.73 -35.99 9.97
C ALA A 14 -3.88 -35.36 11.09
N ILE A 15 -3.13 -36.17 11.85
CA ILE A 15 -2.19 -35.67 12.88
C ILE A 15 -1.00 -34.93 12.26
N ILE A 16 -0.48 -35.36 11.11
CA ILE A 16 0.60 -34.65 10.40
C ILE A 16 0.05 -33.33 9.78
N MET A 17 -1.18 -33.32 9.30
CA MET A 17 -1.84 -32.09 8.84
C MET A 17 -2.17 -31.14 10.01
N THR A 18 -2.53 -31.66 11.19
CA THR A 18 -2.75 -30.85 12.39
C THR A 18 -1.44 -30.26 12.95
N VAL A 19 -0.30 -30.91 12.74
CA VAL A 19 1.02 -30.39 13.15
C VAL A 19 1.63 -29.45 12.12
N ALA A 20 1.16 -29.50 10.86
CA ALA A 20 1.62 -28.60 9.78
C ALA A 20 0.69 -27.41 9.51
N GLY A 21 -0.51 -27.37 10.09
CA GLY A 21 -1.56 -26.43 9.70
C GLY A 21 -2.31 -25.69 10.79
N ASN A 22 -2.15 -26.05 12.06
CA ASN A 22 -2.68 -25.18 13.11
C ASN A 22 -1.58 -24.15 13.45
N VAL A 23 -1.56 -23.04 12.71
CA VAL A 23 -1.18 -21.79 13.33
C VAL A 23 -2.20 -21.63 14.45
N ASP A 24 -1.77 -21.75 15.68
CA ASP A 24 -2.61 -21.44 16.83
C ASP A 24 -2.88 -19.93 16.71
N PHE A 25 -4.04 -19.61 16.12
CA PHE A 25 -4.57 -18.25 16.15
C PHE A 25 -5.01 -18.00 17.59
N ALA A 26 -4.04 -17.92 18.50
CA ALA A 26 -4.33 -17.31 19.76
C ALA A 26 -4.85 -15.92 19.41
N ASN A 27 -6.18 -15.75 19.44
CA ASN A 27 -6.79 -14.44 19.55
C ASN A 27 -5.89 -13.62 20.46
N VAL A 28 -5.64 -12.36 20.12
CA VAL A 28 -4.97 -11.48 21.08
C VAL A 28 -5.75 -11.60 22.37
N ILE A 29 -5.27 -12.45 23.29
CA ILE A 29 -5.90 -12.62 24.59
C ILE A 29 -5.36 -11.45 25.39
N PHE A 30 -6.12 -10.37 25.43
CA PHE A 30 -5.93 -9.32 26.40
C PHE A 30 -5.98 -9.99 27.78
N LYS A 31 -4.85 -10.08 28.47
CA LYS A 31 -4.78 -10.71 29.79
C LYS A 31 -5.70 -9.98 30.77
N PRO A 32 -6.13 -10.63 31.80
CA PRO A 32 -7.52 -10.88 32.14
C PRO A 32 -8.41 -9.64 32.03
N ASP A 33 -9.74 -9.82 31.90
CA ASP A 33 -10.80 -8.80 31.78
C ASP A 33 -10.93 -7.84 32.98
N THR A 34 -9.85 -7.64 33.73
CA THR A 34 -9.81 -6.68 34.84
C THR A 34 -9.68 -5.28 34.25
N ILE A 35 -10.72 -4.49 34.41
CA ILE A 35 -10.73 -3.09 34.02
C ILE A 35 -10.35 -2.23 35.22
N MET A 36 -9.38 -1.35 35.05
CA MET A 36 -8.96 -0.37 36.04
C MET A 36 -9.76 0.94 35.91
N ALA A 37 -9.99 1.38 34.68
CA ALA A 37 -10.71 2.61 34.39
C ALA A 37 -11.40 2.53 33.02
N GLU A 38 -12.52 3.24 32.90
CA GLU A 38 -13.26 3.41 31.65
C GLU A 38 -13.52 4.88 31.41
N PHE A 39 -13.31 5.31 30.16
CA PHE A 39 -13.61 6.66 29.69
C PHE A 39 -14.51 6.56 28.45
N TYR A 40 -15.34 7.57 28.27
CA TYR A 40 -16.29 7.63 27.17
C TYR A 40 -16.08 8.89 26.35
N VAL A 41 -16.13 8.74 25.02
CA VAL A 41 -16.03 9.82 24.04
C VAL A 41 -17.29 9.80 23.18
N SER A 42 -17.93 10.95 22.98
CA SER A 42 -19.13 11.08 22.16
C SER A 42 -19.09 12.36 21.34
N VAL A 43 -19.58 12.32 20.09
CA VAL A 43 -19.73 13.52 19.25
C VAL A 43 -20.65 14.57 19.89
N SER A 44 -21.49 14.19 20.84
CA SER A 44 -22.33 15.08 21.65
C SER A 44 -21.71 15.44 23.01
N GLY A 45 -20.51 14.96 23.30
CA GLY A 45 -19.81 15.17 24.57
C GLY A 45 -19.25 16.57 24.75
N ASN A 46 -18.48 16.76 25.81
CA ASN A 46 -17.79 18.02 26.11
C ASN A 46 -16.49 17.75 26.85
N ASP A 47 -15.37 18.31 26.39
CA ASP A 47 -14.03 18.10 26.95
C ASP A 47 -13.84 18.67 28.37
N ASN A 48 -14.79 19.44 28.88
CA ASN A 48 -14.85 19.86 30.29
C ASN A 48 -15.53 18.83 31.21
N ASN A 49 -16.09 17.74 30.65
CA ASN A 49 -16.69 16.66 31.40
C ASN A 49 -15.62 15.79 32.08
N ASP A 50 -16.07 14.82 32.90
CA ASP A 50 -15.21 13.90 33.61
C ASP A 50 -14.92 12.59 32.83
N GLY A 51 -15.52 12.40 31.65
CA GLY A 51 -15.33 11.22 30.80
C GLY A 51 -16.09 9.99 31.23
N SER A 52 -17.04 10.10 32.18
CA SER A 52 -17.93 9.02 32.52
C SER A 52 -18.98 8.78 31.41
N GLU A 53 -19.62 7.60 31.39
CA GLU A 53 -20.67 7.24 30.43
C GLU A 53 -21.80 8.30 30.36
N SER A 54 -22.16 8.89 31.50
CA SER A 54 -23.19 9.95 31.56
C SER A 54 -22.69 11.34 31.20
N ASN A 55 -21.37 11.56 31.19
CA ASN A 55 -20.72 12.83 30.89
C ASN A 55 -19.45 12.60 30.03
N PRO A 56 -19.62 12.16 28.77
CA PRO A 56 -18.49 11.81 27.91
C PRO A 56 -17.68 13.02 27.48
N PHE A 57 -16.43 12.80 27.12
CA PHE A 57 -15.59 13.79 26.41
C PHE A 57 -16.09 14.00 24.98
N ALA A 58 -15.70 15.11 24.35
CA ALA A 58 -16.01 15.39 22.96
C ALA A 58 -14.96 14.83 22.01
N THR A 59 -13.69 14.74 22.46
CA THR A 59 -12.56 14.38 21.61
C THR A 59 -11.77 13.17 22.15
N ILE A 60 -11.16 12.42 21.24
CA ILE A 60 -10.30 11.28 21.57
C ILE A 60 -9.02 11.77 22.24
N GLU A 61 -8.49 12.92 21.81
CA GLU A 61 -7.32 13.57 22.40
C GLU A 61 -7.56 13.90 23.88
N ARG A 62 -8.75 14.35 24.22
CA ARG A 62 -9.08 14.64 25.62
C ARG A 62 -9.11 13.36 26.48
N ALA A 63 -9.66 12.28 25.94
CA ALA A 63 -9.64 10.98 26.61
C ALA A 63 -8.21 10.46 26.77
N ARG A 64 -7.39 10.51 25.72
CA ARG A 64 -5.96 10.19 25.77
C ARG A 64 -5.24 10.95 26.87
N ASP A 65 -5.45 12.27 26.95
CA ASP A 65 -4.81 13.10 27.98
C ASP A 65 -5.29 12.78 29.41
N GLU A 66 -6.48 12.18 29.56
CA GLU A 66 -6.93 11.67 30.85
C GLU A 66 -6.29 10.32 31.19
N VAL A 67 -6.16 9.41 30.22
CA VAL A 67 -5.45 8.13 30.35
C VAL A 67 -4.02 8.34 30.85
N ARG A 68 -3.29 9.30 30.25
CA ARG A 68 -1.90 9.66 30.63
C ARG A 68 -1.72 10.07 32.09
N LYS A 69 -2.78 10.35 32.83
CA LYS A 69 -2.69 10.72 34.24
C LYS A 69 -2.71 9.51 35.17
N ILE A 70 -3.08 8.34 34.67
CA ILE A 70 -3.35 7.16 35.49
C ILE A 70 -2.65 5.88 35.03
N ASN A 71 -1.96 5.89 33.88
CA ASN A 71 -1.39 4.66 33.28
C ASN A 71 0.00 4.28 33.83
N ASP A 72 0.61 5.06 34.72
CA ASP A 72 1.96 4.79 35.29
C ASP A 72 2.00 3.51 36.16
N ASP A 73 0.91 3.12 36.80
CA ASP A 73 0.82 1.92 37.67
C ASP A 73 -0.52 1.20 37.52
N MET A 74 -0.71 0.60 36.33
CA MET A 74 -1.97 -0.05 35.99
C MET A 74 -2.19 -1.33 36.79
N THR A 75 -3.41 -1.51 37.27
CA THR A 75 -3.89 -2.72 37.98
C THR A 75 -4.96 -3.48 37.19
N GLY A 76 -5.27 -3.02 36.00
CA GLY A 76 -6.21 -3.56 35.03
C GLY A 76 -6.09 -2.76 33.73
N ASN A 77 -6.83 -3.17 32.70
CA ASN A 77 -6.92 -2.45 31.44
C ASN A 77 -7.55 -1.07 31.64
N ILE A 78 -7.13 -0.09 30.83
CA ILE A 78 -7.83 1.19 30.70
C ILE A 78 -8.54 1.14 29.35
N VAL A 79 -9.85 1.41 29.34
CA VAL A 79 -10.68 1.34 28.15
C VAL A 79 -11.27 2.71 27.84
N VAL A 80 -11.10 3.16 26.60
CA VAL A 80 -11.73 4.35 26.05
C VAL A 80 -12.80 3.90 25.07
N HIS A 81 -14.06 3.99 25.48
CA HIS A 81 -15.22 3.70 24.63
C HIS A 81 -15.53 4.90 23.75
N ILE A 82 -15.46 4.72 22.44
CA ILE A 82 -15.76 5.77 21.47
C ILE A 82 -17.14 5.45 20.88
N GLU A 83 -18.12 6.31 21.25
CA GLU A 83 -19.50 6.13 20.81
C GLU A 83 -19.68 6.36 19.31
N GLU A 84 -20.76 5.80 18.76
CA GLU A 84 -21.15 5.94 17.35
C GLU A 84 -21.10 7.41 16.88
N GLY A 85 -20.48 7.64 15.71
CA GLY A 85 -20.41 8.94 15.08
C GLY A 85 -19.15 9.15 14.27
N THR A 86 -19.06 10.30 13.61
CA THR A 86 -17.88 10.71 12.83
C THR A 86 -17.07 11.73 13.61
N TYR A 87 -15.85 11.38 13.91
CA TYR A 87 -14.84 12.22 14.57
C TYR A 87 -13.88 12.75 13.50
N THR A 88 -14.12 13.98 13.06
CA THR A 88 -13.27 14.63 12.06
C THR A 88 -12.02 15.19 12.73
N LEU A 89 -10.88 14.72 12.30
CA LEU A 89 -9.58 15.17 12.79
C LEU A 89 -9.16 16.48 12.11
N THR A 90 -8.72 17.45 12.88
CA THR A 90 -8.07 18.67 12.37
C THR A 90 -6.54 18.53 12.33
N ASP A 91 -6.01 17.66 13.16
CA ASP A 91 -4.59 17.34 13.29
C ASP A 91 -4.42 15.82 13.47
N THR A 92 -3.23 15.30 13.20
CA THR A 92 -2.91 13.89 13.42
C THR A 92 -3.10 13.50 14.90
N LEU A 93 -3.90 12.48 15.16
CA LEU A 93 -4.07 11.90 16.49
C LEU A 93 -2.78 11.16 16.89
N SER A 94 -1.94 11.79 17.72
CA SER A 94 -0.61 11.30 18.06
C SER A 94 -0.57 10.66 19.44
N PHE A 95 0.09 9.49 19.51
CA PHE A 95 0.41 8.74 20.72
C PHE A 95 1.93 8.65 20.85
N ASP A 96 2.45 8.88 22.07
CA ASP A 96 3.87 8.90 22.36
C ASP A 96 4.20 8.01 23.60
N GLU A 97 5.42 8.08 24.13
CA GLU A 97 5.86 7.27 25.28
C GLU A 97 4.93 7.39 26.50
N ARG A 98 4.20 8.50 26.64
CA ARG A 98 3.22 8.74 27.73
C ARG A 98 1.96 7.89 27.59
N ASP A 99 1.73 7.30 26.42
CA ASP A 99 0.58 6.44 26.13
C ASP A 99 0.92 4.95 26.32
N SER A 100 2.10 4.65 26.85
CA SER A 100 2.53 3.29 27.13
C SER A 100 1.76 2.70 28.30
N ALA A 101 1.18 1.52 28.13
CA ALA A 101 0.60 0.78 29.23
C ALA A 101 1.65 0.15 30.13
N THR A 102 1.30 -0.16 31.38
CA THR A 102 2.18 -0.74 32.38
C THR A 102 1.64 -2.07 32.93
N ASN A 103 2.52 -2.85 33.56
CA ASN A 103 2.17 -4.11 34.24
C ASN A 103 1.47 -5.16 33.36
N ASP A 104 1.83 -5.25 32.08
CA ASP A 104 1.26 -6.17 31.07
C ASP A 104 -0.23 -5.95 30.79
N PHE A 105 -0.84 -4.85 31.21
CA PHE A 105 -2.19 -4.45 30.84
C PHE A 105 -2.21 -3.69 29.53
N TYR A 106 -3.42 -3.46 28.97
CA TYR A 106 -3.60 -2.71 27.73
C TYR A 106 -4.34 -1.39 27.96
N ILE A 107 -3.98 -0.40 27.15
CA ILE A 107 -4.82 0.78 26.91
C ILE A 107 -5.54 0.52 25.59
N LYS A 108 -6.88 0.53 25.64
CA LYS A 108 -7.73 0.21 24.49
C LYS A 108 -8.57 1.41 24.10
N TYR A 109 -8.61 1.70 22.81
CA TYR A 109 -9.56 2.61 22.19
C TYR A 109 -10.51 1.74 21.36
N GLU A 110 -11.76 1.62 21.79
CA GLU A 110 -12.66 0.66 21.20
C GLU A 110 -14.05 1.24 20.89
N SER A 111 -14.72 0.62 19.93
CA SER A 111 -16.10 0.92 19.58
C SER A 111 -16.85 -0.37 19.24
N ASP A 112 -18.16 -0.37 19.49
CA ASP A 112 -19.05 -1.48 19.08
C ASP A 112 -19.42 -1.44 17.57
N GLY A 113 -18.84 -0.50 16.78
CA GLY A 113 -19.07 -0.28 15.36
C GLY A 113 -19.74 1.06 15.05
N ASN A 114 -19.77 1.44 13.76
CA ASN A 114 -20.31 2.73 13.28
C ASN A 114 -19.57 3.98 13.81
N THR A 115 -18.33 3.85 14.23
CA THR A 115 -17.47 4.95 14.67
C THR A 115 -16.40 5.21 13.64
N THR A 116 -16.40 6.41 13.10
CA THR A 116 -15.48 6.82 12.03
C THR A 116 -14.50 7.88 12.53
N ILE A 117 -13.21 7.63 12.37
CA ILE A 117 -12.12 8.60 12.53
C ILE A 117 -11.77 9.11 11.13
N SER A 118 -12.13 10.35 10.84
CA SER A 118 -12.09 10.92 9.50
C SER A 118 -11.09 12.05 9.36
N GLY A 119 -10.25 12.00 8.31
CA GLY A 119 -9.43 13.14 7.85
C GLY A 119 -10.10 13.99 6.77
N GLY A 120 -11.38 13.74 6.48
CA GLY A 120 -12.14 14.44 5.45
C GLY A 120 -12.66 15.80 5.91
N GLU A 121 -12.49 16.82 5.07
CA GLU A 121 -13.09 18.15 5.22
C GLU A 121 -14.20 18.34 4.20
N LYS A 122 -15.34 18.85 4.66
CA LYS A 122 -16.51 19.05 3.81
C LYS A 122 -16.38 20.28 2.91
N ILE A 123 -16.76 20.13 1.64
CA ILE A 123 -16.90 21.21 0.67
C ILE A 123 -18.38 21.45 0.39
N ASP A 124 -18.79 22.71 0.41
CA ASP A 124 -20.15 23.16 0.17
C ASP A 124 -20.22 24.24 -0.93
N ASN A 125 -21.43 24.67 -1.23
CA ASN A 125 -21.73 25.84 -2.08
C ASN A 125 -21.30 25.67 -3.56
N PHE A 126 -21.55 24.50 -4.10
CA PHE A 126 -21.35 24.25 -5.52
C PHE A 126 -22.30 25.09 -6.37
N THR A 127 -21.76 25.69 -7.43
CA THR A 127 -22.49 26.47 -8.42
C THR A 127 -22.33 25.85 -9.80
N LEU A 128 -23.40 25.87 -10.59
CA LEU A 128 -23.34 25.36 -11.96
C LEU A 128 -22.41 26.25 -12.79
N TYR A 129 -21.29 25.69 -13.23
CA TYR A 129 -20.25 26.39 -14.00
C TYR A 129 -20.44 26.22 -15.50
N ASP A 130 -20.61 24.99 -15.95
CA ASP A 130 -20.91 24.66 -17.34
C ASP A 130 -22.22 23.86 -17.43
N ALA A 131 -23.26 24.51 -17.93
CA ALA A 131 -24.60 23.93 -18.01
C ALA A 131 -24.72 22.89 -19.14
N GLU A 132 -23.88 22.96 -20.18
CA GLU A 132 -23.91 22.03 -21.30
C GLU A 132 -23.34 20.66 -20.88
N ASN A 133 -22.28 20.68 -20.07
CA ASN A 133 -21.58 19.47 -19.61
C ASN A 133 -21.93 19.05 -18.18
N ASN A 134 -22.87 19.74 -17.51
CA ASN A 134 -23.25 19.51 -16.12
C ASN A 134 -22.08 19.58 -15.13
N ILE A 135 -21.15 20.54 -15.35
CA ILE A 135 -20.00 20.75 -14.48
C ILE A 135 -20.34 21.82 -13.44
N TYR A 136 -20.12 21.48 -12.18
CA TYR A 136 -20.25 22.36 -11.03
C TYR A 136 -18.88 22.77 -10.51
N SER A 137 -18.81 23.94 -9.88
CA SER A 137 -17.58 24.40 -9.22
C SER A 137 -17.85 24.87 -7.80
N ALA A 138 -16.88 24.69 -6.93
CA ALA A 138 -16.87 25.21 -5.57
C ALA A 138 -15.46 25.71 -5.21
N LYS A 139 -15.42 26.67 -4.26
CA LYS A 139 -14.15 27.09 -3.66
C LYS A 139 -13.70 26.04 -2.66
N VAL A 140 -12.40 25.76 -2.66
CA VAL A 140 -11.72 24.98 -1.65
C VAL A 140 -10.94 25.92 -0.71
N PRO A 141 -10.50 25.46 0.47
CA PRO A 141 -9.63 26.26 1.33
C PRO A 141 -8.38 26.76 0.57
N GLU A 142 -7.91 27.95 0.92
CA GLU A 142 -6.76 28.58 0.28
C GLU A 142 -5.51 27.65 0.35
N ASN A 143 -4.88 27.42 -0.79
CA ASN A 143 -3.74 26.51 -0.97
C ASN A 143 -4.04 25.05 -0.56
N ALA A 144 -5.29 24.63 -0.58
CA ALA A 144 -5.61 23.22 -0.37
C ALA A 144 -5.11 22.40 -1.54
N LEU A 145 -4.30 21.39 -1.25
CA LEU A 145 -3.83 20.41 -2.22
C LEU A 145 -4.29 19.01 -1.80
N PHE A 146 -4.95 18.33 -2.71
CA PHE A 146 -5.47 16.98 -2.51
C PHE A 146 -5.57 16.26 -3.84
N ARG A 147 -5.52 14.94 -3.78
CA ARG A 147 -5.54 14.10 -4.98
C ARG A 147 -6.81 13.23 -5.07
N GLN A 148 -7.67 13.27 -4.08
CA GLN A 148 -8.92 12.54 -4.05
C GLN A 148 -10.08 13.46 -3.64
N ILE A 149 -11.28 13.18 -4.17
CA ILE A 149 -12.56 13.73 -3.71
C ILE A 149 -13.51 12.56 -3.53
N TYR A 150 -14.32 12.65 -2.51
CA TYR A 150 -15.35 11.67 -2.20
C TYR A 150 -16.73 12.33 -2.20
N VAL A 151 -17.70 11.70 -2.86
CA VAL A 151 -19.10 12.14 -2.90
C VAL A 151 -19.98 11.02 -2.35
N ASN A 152 -20.63 11.24 -1.22
CA ASN A 152 -21.40 10.24 -0.49
C ASN A 152 -20.59 8.95 -0.21
N GLY A 153 -19.31 9.09 0.13
CA GLY A 153 -18.39 8.00 0.42
C GLY A 153 -17.71 7.39 -0.81
N GLU A 154 -18.20 7.64 -2.02
CA GLU A 154 -17.63 7.12 -3.25
C GLU A 154 -16.50 8.03 -3.77
N LYS A 155 -15.35 7.42 -4.11
CA LYS A 155 -14.21 8.14 -4.69
C LYS A 155 -14.52 8.60 -6.11
N MET A 156 -14.32 9.89 -6.36
CA MET A 156 -14.46 10.48 -7.69
C MET A 156 -13.19 10.23 -8.54
N ILE A 157 -13.36 10.30 -9.86
CA ILE A 157 -12.28 10.10 -10.83
C ILE A 157 -11.58 11.44 -11.07
N ARG A 158 -10.28 11.53 -10.84
CA ARG A 158 -9.49 12.70 -11.25
C ARG A 158 -9.45 12.74 -12.77
N ALA A 159 -9.84 13.86 -13.37
CA ALA A 159 -10.03 13.98 -14.83
C ALA A 159 -8.81 13.51 -15.61
N LYS A 160 -9.00 12.56 -16.53
CA LYS A 160 -7.92 11.89 -17.24
C LYS A 160 -8.30 11.55 -18.68
N SER A 161 -7.29 11.38 -19.53
CA SER A 161 -7.46 10.80 -20.84
C SER A 161 -7.81 9.30 -20.73
N VAL A 162 -8.16 8.68 -21.86
CA VAL A 162 -8.42 7.23 -21.90
C VAL A 162 -7.21 6.45 -21.34
N ASP A 163 -7.44 5.57 -20.42
CA ASP A 163 -6.43 4.75 -19.72
C ASP A 163 -6.55 3.26 -20.02
N ASP A 164 -6.92 2.92 -21.27
CA ASP A 164 -7.05 1.55 -21.75
C ASP A 164 -5.73 0.91 -22.22
N TYR A 165 -4.61 1.57 -21.89
CA TYR A 165 -3.24 1.18 -22.25
C TYR A 165 -2.95 1.18 -23.76
N SER A 166 -3.84 1.76 -24.59
CA SER A 166 -3.66 1.87 -26.04
C SER A 166 -2.71 2.99 -26.46
N THR A 167 -2.61 4.06 -25.65
CA THR A 167 -1.77 5.23 -25.92
C THR A 167 -0.31 4.95 -25.57
N LYS A 168 0.60 5.27 -26.48
CA LYS A 168 2.01 4.88 -26.39
C LYS A 168 2.96 6.07 -26.48
N ILE A 169 4.01 6.05 -25.66
CA ILE A 169 5.18 6.91 -25.86
C ILE A 169 5.90 6.44 -27.14
N ILE A 170 6.09 7.35 -28.09
CA ILE A 170 6.75 7.03 -29.36
C ILE A 170 8.28 7.14 -29.30
N GLY A 171 8.82 7.60 -28.19
CA GLY A 171 10.25 7.65 -27.90
C GLY A 171 10.59 8.57 -26.75
N ALA A 172 11.82 8.46 -26.27
CA ALA A 172 12.42 9.35 -25.30
C ALA A 172 13.91 9.55 -25.64
N SER A 173 14.52 10.63 -25.19
CA SER A 173 15.95 10.88 -25.42
C SER A 173 16.57 11.59 -24.22
N ARG A 174 17.85 11.30 -23.98
CA ARG A 174 18.68 11.92 -22.94
C ARG A 174 19.67 12.91 -23.54
N PHE A 175 19.99 13.98 -22.83
CA PHE A 175 20.84 15.05 -23.29
C PHE A 175 21.85 15.49 -22.24
N ASN A 176 22.99 16.00 -22.71
CA ASN A 176 23.91 16.81 -21.92
C ASN A 176 23.40 18.25 -21.81
N ALA A 177 23.92 19.02 -20.85
CA ALA A 177 23.54 20.43 -20.62
C ALA A 177 23.71 21.35 -21.84
N ASP A 178 24.61 21.01 -22.77
CA ASP A 178 24.84 21.75 -24.01
C ASP A 178 23.85 21.39 -25.13
N GLY A 179 22.88 20.49 -24.86
CA GLY A 179 21.90 20.01 -25.82
C GLY A 179 22.41 18.91 -26.75
N THR A 180 23.58 18.35 -26.47
CA THR A 180 24.08 17.19 -27.21
C THR A 180 23.34 15.93 -26.73
N MET A 181 22.69 15.25 -27.68
CA MET A 181 21.98 14.01 -27.37
C MET A 181 22.96 12.91 -26.93
N ILE A 182 22.67 12.26 -25.83
CA ILE A 182 23.39 11.08 -25.35
C ILE A 182 22.92 9.90 -26.20
N PRO A 183 23.81 9.18 -26.89
CA PRO A 183 23.43 8.03 -27.70
C PRO A 183 22.73 6.98 -26.83
N GLU A 184 21.71 6.35 -27.38
CA GLU A 184 21.08 5.18 -26.77
C GLU A 184 22.16 4.13 -26.43
N ASN A 185 22.21 3.73 -25.19
CA ASN A 185 23.20 2.74 -24.78
C ASN A 185 22.63 1.34 -24.94
N LEU A 186 22.99 0.69 -26.04
CA LEU A 186 22.55 -0.66 -26.39
C LEU A 186 23.08 -1.77 -25.45
N ASN A 187 23.87 -1.43 -24.42
CA ASN A 187 24.49 -2.44 -23.56
C ASN A 187 24.60 -1.96 -22.10
N THR A 188 23.46 -1.90 -21.41
CA THR A 188 23.31 -1.35 -20.05
C THR A 188 24.09 -2.09 -18.95
N TRP A 189 24.76 -3.20 -19.27
CA TRP A 189 25.48 -4.02 -18.29
C TRP A 189 27.00 -3.77 -18.22
N SER A 190 27.54 -2.85 -19.03
CA SER A 190 28.95 -2.50 -18.95
C SER A 190 29.13 -1.13 -18.31
N GLU A 191 29.72 -1.04 -17.14
CA GLU A 191 30.00 0.19 -16.38
C GLU A 191 30.73 1.28 -17.19
N GLU A 192 31.43 0.91 -18.27
CA GLU A 192 32.21 1.84 -19.10
C GLU A 192 31.36 2.76 -19.98
N THR A 193 30.05 2.52 -20.11
CA THR A 193 29.19 3.19 -21.09
C THR A 193 28.01 3.94 -20.46
N LEU A 194 27.83 3.89 -19.14
CA LEU A 194 26.75 4.57 -18.45
C LEU A 194 27.06 6.08 -18.32
N ILE A 195 26.20 6.92 -18.91
CA ILE A 195 26.34 8.37 -18.90
C ILE A 195 25.14 8.97 -18.18
N GLN A 196 25.40 9.74 -17.12
CA GLN A 196 24.38 10.53 -16.44
C GLN A 196 23.84 11.58 -17.42
N ALA A 197 22.51 11.69 -17.53
CA ALA A 197 21.87 12.73 -18.30
C ALA A 197 21.75 14.03 -17.49
N ASP A 198 21.88 15.16 -18.14
CA ASP A 198 21.54 16.44 -17.54
C ASP A 198 20.04 16.73 -17.66
N TYR A 199 19.40 16.22 -18.73
CA TYR A 199 17.94 16.22 -18.88
C TYR A 199 17.49 15.21 -19.94
N GLY A 200 16.16 14.95 -19.99
CA GLY A 200 15.53 14.12 -21.01
C GLY A 200 14.26 14.73 -21.57
N GLU A 201 13.82 14.20 -22.70
CA GLU A 201 12.59 14.56 -23.40
C GLU A 201 11.79 13.30 -23.75
N ILE A 202 10.45 13.41 -23.66
CA ILE A 202 9.50 12.36 -24.02
C ILE A 202 8.77 12.79 -25.31
N TYR A 203 8.56 11.86 -26.22
CA TYR A 203 7.90 12.10 -27.51
C TYR A 203 6.57 11.38 -27.58
N LEU A 204 5.51 12.14 -27.91
CA LEU A 204 4.14 11.66 -28.07
C LEU A 204 3.62 11.97 -29.46
N ASN A 205 2.60 11.26 -29.92
CA ASN A 205 1.88 11.65 -31.13
C ASN A 205 1.14 12.97 -30.90
N ALA A 206 1.20 13.87 -31.88
CA ALA A 206 0.63 15.20 -31.74
C ALA A 206 -0.89 15.24 -31.57
N ASP A 207 -1.59 14.23 -32.02
CA ASP A 207 -3.04 14.08 -31.90
C ASP A 207 -3.49 13.49 -30.55
N GLU A 208 -2.55 12.97 -29.77
CA GLU A 208 -2.78 12.44 -28.43
C GLU A 208 -2.55 13.48 -27.32
N PHE A 209 -2.00 14.65 -27.65
CA PHE A 209 -1.69 15.70 -26.68
C PHE A 209 -2.30 17.04 -27.10
N GLN A 210 -3.39 17.41 -26.45
CA GLN A 210 -4.09 18.67 -26.75
C GLN A 210 -3.46 19.88 -26.06
N ASN A 211 -3.95 21.08 -26.36
CA ASN A 211 -3.57 22.28 -25.64
C ASN A 211 -4.33 22.37 -24.33
N PHE A 212 -3.61 22.46 -23.22
CA PHE A 212 -4.15 22.64 -21.88
C PHE A 212 -3.97 24.09 -21.40
N ASN A 213 -4.98 24.67 -20.78
CA ASN A 213 -4.92 26.03 -20.25
C ASN A 213 -3.95 26.13 -19.05
N ASN A 214 -3.94 25.11 -18.20
CA ASN A 214 -3.05 24.98 -17.04
C ASN A 214 -2.06 23.82 -17.28
N LEU A 215 -1.17 23.97 -18.25
CA LEU A 215 -0.22 22.91 -18.63
C LEU A 215 0.62 22.39 -17.46
N GLN A 216 0.93 23.24 -16.49
CA GLN A 216 1.78 22.86 -15.35
C GLN A 216 1.05 22.02 -14.29
N ASP A 217 -0.29 21.96 -14.35
CA ASP A 217 -1.08 21.06 -13.52
C ASP A 217 -1.17 19.65 -14.13
N VAL A 218 -0.81 19.53 -15.43
CA VAL A 218 -0.89 18.28 -16.20
C VAL A 218 0.15 17.27 -15.75
N GLU A 219 -0.29 16.07 -15.50
CA GLU A 219 0.55 14.92 -15.15
C GLU A 219 0.54 13.87 -16.26
N LEU A 220 1.70 13.29 -16.55
CA LEU A 220 1.81 12.06 -17.32
C LEU A 220 1.95 10.88 -16.38
N HIS A 221 1.07 9.91 -16.54
CA HIS A 221 1.12 8.63 -15.85
C HIS A 221 1.72 7.60 -16.79
N ILE A 222 2.95 7.18 -16.53
CA ILE A 222 3.75 6.34 -17.44
C ILE A 222 3.95 4.97 -16.83
N LEU A 223 3.47 3.92 -17.52
CA LEU A 223 3.63 2.54 -17.10
C LEU A 223 4.86 1.93 -17.78
N THR A 224 5.77 1.41 -16.96
CA THR A 224 7.01 0.76 -17.39
C THR A 224 7.21 -0.55 -16.60
N ALA A 225 6.98 -1.69 -17.22
CA ALA A 225 7.16 -3.01 -16.61
C ALA A 225 6.44 -3.19 -15.25
N TRP A 226 7.14 -3.03 -14.14
CA TRP A 226 6.64 -3.22 -12.77
C TRP A 226 6.36 -1.92 -12.02
N VAL A 227 6.49 -0.76 -12.67
CA VAL A 227 6.25 0.55 -12.05
C VAL A 227 5.35 1.45 -12.90
N LYS A 228 4.63 2.31 -12.21
CA LYS A 228 3.90 3.44 -12.77
C LYS A 228 4.45 4.74 -12.20
N ASN A 229 4.94 5.61 -13.07
CA ASN A 229 5.45 6.92 -12.69
C ASN A 229 4.37 7.98 -12.89
N VAL A 230 4.35 8.99 -12.02
CA VAL A 230 3.54 10.20 -12.16
C VAL A 230 4.51 11.38 -12.28
N VAL A 231 4.55 12.02 -13.45
CA VAL A 231 5.50 13.11 -13.72
C VAL A 231 4.77 14.33 -14.23
N ARG A 232 5.13 15.51 -13.72
CA ARG A 232 4.48 16.79 -14.05
C ARG A 232 5.06 17.39 -15.30
N VAL A 233 4.21 17.95 -16.15
CA VAL A 233 4.64 18.60 -17.40
C VAL A 233 5.19 19.99 -17.12
N GLU A 234 6.44 20.27 -17.54
CA GLU A 234 7.03 21.61 -17.58
C GLU A 234 6.66 22.35 -18.86
N SER A 235 6.85 21.70 -19.99
CA SER A 235 6.56 22.28 -21.29
C SER A 235 6.22 21.23 -22.36
N ALA A 236 5.45 21.65 -23.37
CA ALA A 236 5.08 20.85 -24.51
C ALA A 236 5.27 21.65 -25.82
N THR A 237 5.87 21.03 -26.82
CA THR A 237 6.07 21.66 -28.13
C THR A 237 5.73 20.69 -29.25
N THR A 238 4.74 21.04 -30.07
CA THR A 238 4.30 20.21 -31.19
C THR A 238 4.93 20.67 -32.52
N LYS A 239 5.58 19.74 -33.21
CA LYS A 239 6.15 19.97 -34.53
C LYS A 239 6.15 18.71 -35.39
N ASN A 240 5.73 18.82 -36.64
CA ASN A 240 5.76 17.73 -37.63
C ASN A 240 5.05 16.44 -37.16
N GLY A 241 3.94 16.55 -36.42
CA GLY A 241 3.16 15.40 -35.96
C GLY A 241 3.69 14.75 -34.66
N VAL A 242 4.70 15.35 -34.03
CA VAL A 242 5.26 14.92 -32.75
C VAL A 242 5.15 16.04 -31.72
N THR A 243 4.68 15.70 -30.52
CA THR A 243 4.75 16.57 -29.35
C THR A 243 5.92 16.14 -28.48
N THR A 244 6.87 17.05 -28.29
CA THR A 244 7.99 16.92 -27.37
C THR A 244 7.55 17.45 -26.01
N ILE A 245 7.59 16.60 -25.01
CA ILE A 245 7.29 16.91 -23.62
C ILE A 245 8.58 17.03 -22.84
N ARG A 246 8.69 18.10 -22.06
CA ARG A 246 9.64 18.24 -20.98
C ARG A 246 8.88 18.18 -19.66
N ILE A 247 9.36 17.37 -18.74
CA ILE A 247 8.80 17.23 -17.39
C ILE A 247 9.63 18.05 -16.41
N GLN A 248 9.10 18.32 -15.21
CA GLN A 248 9.76 19.10 -14.18
C GLN A 248 11.17 18.53 -13.87
N ASP A 249 12.12 19.39 -13.53
CA ASP A 249 13.53 19.01 -13.40
C ASP A 249 13.77 17.92 -12.35
N SER A 250 13.01 17.92 -11.23
CA SER A 250 13.11 16.91 -10.17
C SER A 250 12.82 15.50 -10.69
N GLU A 251 11.68 15.32 -11.35
CA GLU A 251 11.28 14.02 -11.91
C GLU A 251 12.11 13.66 -13.14
N ASN A 252 12.55 14.67 -13.91
CA ASN A 252 13.37 14.50 -15.09
C ASN A 252 14.71 13.84 -14.71
N ASP A 253 15.39 14.37 -13.68
CA ASP A 253 16.64 13.78 -13.20
C ASP A 253 16.43 12.33 -12.73
N LEU A 254 15.35 12.04 -12.02
CA LEU A 254 15.07 10.70 -11.54
C LEU A 254 14.77 9.72 -12.68
N ILE A 255 13.80 10.00 -13.53
CA ILE A 255 13.30 9.05 -14.53
C ILE A 255 14.29 8.77 -15.64
N PHE A 256 15.08 9.78 -16.05
CA PHE A 256 16.11 9.63 -17.09
C PHE A 256 17.46 9.12 -16.58
N ASN A 257 17.67 9.11 -15.28
CA ASN A 257 18.86 8.55 -14.65
C ASN A 257 18.59 7.27 -13.83
N ARG A 258 17.36 6.77 -13.87
CA ARG A 258 17.03 5.45 -13.31
C ARG A 258 17.42 4.35 -14.31
N PRO A 259 18.30 3.41 -13.93
CA PRO A 259 18.76 2.40 -14.86
C PRO A 259 17.75 1.29 -15.14
N HIS A 260 16.79 1.04 -14.21
CA HIS A 260 15.79 -0.03 -14.31
C HIS A 260 14.48 0.34 -13.61
N PRO A 261 13.33 0.23 -14.29
CA PRO A 261 13.17 0.21 -15.75
C PRO A 261 13.44 1.59 -16.32
N ASP A 262 14.26 1.70 -17.34
CA ASP A 262 14.55 2.96 -17.99
C ASP A 262 13.42 3.41 -18.95
N ILE A 263 13.37 4.70 -19.27
CA ILE A 263 12.32 5.28 -20.12
C ILE A 263 12.77 5.47 -21.57
N ASP A 264 14.05 5.37 -21.88
CA ASP A 264 14.59 5.70 -23.19
C ASP A 264 14.66 4.52 -24.19
N GLY A 265 13.85 3.49 -23.97
CA GLY A 265 13.70 2.35 -24.88
C GLY A 265 14.58 1.17 -24.53
N TYR A 266 15.23 1.20 -23.40
CA TYR A 266 16.16 0.19 -22.94
C TYR A 266 15.60 -0.71 -21.83
N SER A 267 14.33 -1.04 -21.84
CA SER A 267 13.90 -2.18 -21.05
C SER A 267 14.20 -3.47 -21.82
N HIS A 268 14.50 -4.55 -21.11
CA HIS A 268 14.78 -5.87 -21.67
C HIS A 268 13.57 -6.55 -22.34
N MET A 269 12.54 -5.80 -22.62
CA MET A 269 11.28 -6.27 -23.16
C MET A 269 11.29 -6.18 -24.69
N ASN A 270 10.76 -7.19 -25.35
CA ASN A 270 10.96 -7.44 -26.80
C ASN A 270 10.05 -6.62 -27.74
N ASN A 271 9.64 -5.42 -27.46
CA ASN A 271 8.93 -4.47 -28.35
C ASN A 271 8.36 -3.30 -27.53
N HIS A 272 9.22 -2.54 -26.87
CA HIS A 272 8.85 -1.66 -25.79
C HIS A 272 8.11 -0.41 -26.23
N GLU A 273 6.82 -0.49 -26.12
CA GLU A 273 5.94 0.65 -26.19
C GLU A 273 5.44 0.92 -24.77
N PHE A 274 6.07 1.83 -24.03
CA PHE A 274 5.55 2.28 -22.76
C PHE A 274 4.19 2.93 -22.97
N THR A 275 3.24 2.51 -22.18
CA THR A 275 1.91 3.09 -22.22
C THR A 275 1.80 4.24 -21.23
N TYR A 276 0.98 5.24 -21.59
CA TYR A 276 0.74 6.38 -20.75
C TYR A 276 -0.71 6.86 -20.83
N TYR A 277 -1.11 7.67 -19.87
CA TYR A 277 -2.29 8.52 -19.95
C TYR A 277 -1.98 9.89 -19.31
N ILE A 278 -2.84 10.86 -19.58
CA ILE A 278 -2.73 12.24 -19.11
C ILE A 278 -3.79 12.44 -18.02
N GLU A 279 -3.44 13.12 -16.93
CA GLU A 279 -4.35 13.38 -15.82
C GLU A 279 -4.25 14.84 -15.37
N ASN A 280 -5.28 15.30 -14.63
CA ASN A 280 -5.35 16.58 -13.96
C ASN A 280 -5.40 17.80 -14.89
N ALA A 281 -6.39 17.83 -15.75
CA ALA A 281 -6.72 19.02 -16.55
C ALA A 281 -8.24 19.20 -16.68
N TYR A 282 -8.69 20.45 -16.69
CA TYR A 282 -10.11 20.77 -16.88
C TYR A 282 -10.65 20.22 -18.22
N GLU A 283 -9.85 20.29 -19.28
CA GLU A 283 -10.18 19.86 -20.62
C GLU A 283 -10.39 18.33 -20.75
N LEU A 284 -10.03 17.58 -19.71
CA LEU A 284 -10.22 16.12 -19.65
C LEU A 284 -11.52 15.73 -18.93
N ILE A 285 -12.30 16.69 -18.40
CA ILE A 285 -13.59 16.39 -17.77
C ILE A 285 -14.60 16.05 -18.87
N ASP A 286 -14.73 14.77 -19.21
CA ASP A 286 -15.65 14.30 -20.25
C ASP A 286 -16.62 13.22 -19.76
N THR A 287 -16.31 12.52 -18.68
CA THR A 287 -17.12 11.46 -18.09
C THR A 287 -17.72 11.86 -16.74
N ASP A 288 -18.91 11.37 -16.40
CA ASP A 288 -19.54 11.61 -15.12
C ASP A 288 -18.65 11.14 -13.95
N ASN A 289 -18.66 11.86 -12.84
CA ASN A 289 -17.80 11.68 -11.66
C ASN A 289 -16.34 12.09 -11.86
N GLU A 290 -15.99 12.75 -12.95
CA GLU A 290 -14.66 13.34 -13.10
C GLU A 290 -14.58 14.72 -12.45
N TRP A 291 -13.38 15.01 -11.93
CA TRP A 291 -13.08 16.29 -11.27
C TRP A 291 -11.68 16.79 -11.59
N TYR A 292 -11.50 18.11 -11.46
CA TYR A 292 -10.22 18.81 -11.61
C TYR A 292 -10.10 19.90 -10.53
N LEU A 293 -8.91 20.08 -9.98
CA LEU A 293 -8.54 21.16 -9.07
C LEU A 293 -7.69 22.20 -9.81
N ASP A 294 -8.22 23.42 -9.95
CA ASP A 294 -7.42 24.59 -10.33
C ASP A 294 -6.78 25.15 -9.05
N GLU A 295 -5.50 24.77 -8.83
CA GLU A 295 -4.75 25.15 -7.63
C GLU A 295 -4.54 26.68 -7.53
N LYS A 296 -4.39 27.36 -8.67
CA LYS A 296 -4.20 28.83 -8.70
C LYS A 296 -5.46 29.60 -8.36
N ALA A 297 -6.61 29.01 -8.65
CA ALA A 297 -7.91 29.61 -8.40
C ALA A 297 -8.55 29.11 -7.10
N ASP A 298 -7.94 28.16 -6.37
CA ASP A 298 -8.55 27.46 -5.22
C ASP A 298 -9.98 27.00 -5.57
N THR A 299 -10.13 26.32 -6.71
CA THR A 299 -11.46 25.98 -7.24
C THR A 299 -11.46 24.54 -7.76
N VAL A 300 -12.39 23.76 -7.25
CA VAL A 300 -12.66 22.43 -7.77
C VAL A 300 -13.80 22.46 -8.79
N TYR A 301 -13.67 21.68 -9.85
CA TYR A 301 -14.68 21.43 -10.87
C TYR A 301 -15.05 19.96 -10.89
N ILE A 302 -16.35 19.65 -10.85
CA ILE A 302 -16.85 18.26 -10.82
C ILE A 302 -17.96 18.12 -11.87
N LYS A 303 -17.86 17.10 -12.72
CA LYS A 303 -18.94 16.68 -13.60
C LYS A 303 -19.88 15.76 -12.83
N VAL A 304 -21.06 16.25 -12.56
CA VAL A 304 -22.05 15.59 -11.70
C VAL A 304 -22.98 14.73 -12.55
N PRO A 305 -23.23 13.46 -12.20
CA PRO A 305 -24.21 12.63 -12.91
C PRO A 305 -25.59 13.24 -12.95
N GLU A 306 -26.33 12.97 -14.04
CA GLU A 306 -27.71 13.47 -14.18
C GLU A 306 -28.59 13.00 -13.01
N GLY A 307 -29.31 13.93 -12.40
CA GLY A 307 -30.23 13.65 -11.29
C GLY A 307 -29.61 13.73 -9.89
N ILE A 308 -28.31 13.93 -9.77
CA ILE A 308 -27.63 14.17 -8.49
C ILE A 308 -27.66 15.67 -8.18
N ASN A 309 -28.08 16.03 -6.96
CA ASN A 309 -27.91 17.39 -6.42
C ASN A 309 -26.64 17.45 -5.57
N ILE A 310 -25.56 17.94 -6.13
CA ILE A 310 -24.24 17.99 -5.46
C ILE A 310 -24.28 18.79 -4.13
N ASN A 311 -25.19 19.76 -3.99
CA ASN A 311 -25.33 20.53 -2.77
C ASN A 311 -26.10 19.80 -1.65
N GLU A 312 -26.71 18.66 -1.93
CA GLU A 312 -27.32 17.77 -0.95
C GLU A 312 -26.42 16.57 -0.63
N ALA A 313 -25.37 16.37 -1.43
CA ALA A 313 -24.40 15.30 -1.23
C ALA A 313 -23.38 15.65 -0.14
N ASP A 314 -22.79 14.62 0.46
CA ASP A 314 -21.64 14.77 1.33
C ASP A 314 -20.38 14.74 0.48
N VAL A 315 -19.78 15.93 0.26
CA VAL A 315 -18.58 16.08 -0.57
C VAL A 315 -17.38 16.35 0.32
N LEU A 316 -16.41 15.43 0.34
CA LEU A 316 -15.26 15.46 1.23
C LEU A 316 -13.95 15.52 0.45
N ILE A 317 -13.00 16.31 0.95
CA ILE A 317 -11.59 16.28 0.53
C ILE A 317 -10.72 15.84 1.69
N PRO A 318 -9.70 14.98 1.50
CA PRO A 318 -8.78 14.62 2.56
C PRO A 318 -7.79 15.75 2.86
N ARG A 319 -7.40 15.89 4.14
CA ARG A 319 -6.51 16.98 4.58
C ARG A 319 -5.22 16.47 5.22
N LEU A 320 -5.30 15.42 6.02
CA LEU A 320 -4.18 14.88 6.77
C LEU A 320 -3.55 13.70 6.02
N GLU A 321 -2.23 13.65 5.91
CA GLU A 321 -1.54 12.50 5.34
C GLU A 321 -1.55 11.30 6.30
N THR A 322 -1.46 11.57 7.61
CA THR A 322 -1.52 10.56 8.66
C THR A 322 -2.64 10.91 9.64
N LEU A 323 -3.58 10.00 9.84
CA LEU A 323 -4.68 10.17 10.78
C LEU A 323 -4.27 9.80 12.20
N VAL A 324 -3.57 8.67 12.34
CA VAL A 324 -3.07 8.17 13.63
C VAL A 324 -1.58 7.93 13.53
N LYS A 325 -0.84 8.51 14.47
CA LYS A 325 0.60 8.32 14.63
C LYS A 325 0.93 7.77 16.01
N VAL A 326 1.57 6.61 16.04
CA VAL A 326 2.03 5.94 17.27
C VAL A 326 3.55 5.85 17.20
N GLU A 327 4.24 6.77 17.87
CA GLU A 327 5.69 6.85 17.85
C GLU A 327 6.19 7.58 19.10
N PRO A 328 7.12 7.00 19.89
CA PRO A 328 7.70 7.70 21.02
C PRO A 328 8.57 8.87 20.55
N THR A 329 8.72 9.88 21.40
CA THR A 329 9.61 11.02 21.16
C THR A 329 11.03 10.81 21.71
N ASP A 330 11.25 9.70 22.38
CA ASP A 330 12.53 9.27 22.93
C ASP A 330 12.88 7.84 22.45
N ASN A 331 13.92 7.23 22.98
CA ASN A 331 14.37 5.88 22.61
C ASN A 331 13.59 4.77 23.36
N SER A 332 12.39 5.03 23.88
CA SER A 332 11.53 4.02 24.49
C SER A 332 10.63 3.32 23.47
N LYS A 333 9.85 2.34 23.96
CA LYS A 333 8.78 1.73 23.15
C LYS A 333 7.42 1.96 23.81
N ILE A 334 6.42 2.29 23.00
CA ILE A 334 5.03 2.35 23.44
C ILE A 334 4.51 0.91 23.54
N LYS A 335 3.98 0.53 24.71
CA LYS A 335 3.58 -0.85 24.98
C LYS A 335 2.08 -1.01 25.10
N ASN A 336 1.58 -2.12 24.57
CA ASN A 336 0.23 -2.63 24.79
C ASN A 336 -0.87 -1.58 24.52
N LEU A 337 -0.78 -0.88 23.39
CA LEU A 337 -1.80 0.04 22.88
C LEU A 337 -2.65 -0.69 21.84
N ALA A 338 -3.98 -0.56 21.91
CA ALA A 338 -4.90 -1.25 21.03
C ALA A 338 -5.99 -0.31 20.48
N PHE A 339 -6.34 -0.53 19.20
CA PHE A 339 -7.51 0.04 18.53
C PHE A 339 -8.41 -1.11 18.08
N GLU A 340 -9.71 -1.05 18.44
CA GLU A 340 -10.66 -2.14 18.18
C GLU A 340 -12.02 -1.59 17.71
N GLY A 341 -12.57 -2.12 16.60
CA GLY A 341 -13.92 -1.80 16.11
C GLY A 341 -14.11 -0.41 15.50
N LEU A 342 -13.04 0.25 15.03
CA LEU A 342 -13.04 1.62 14.50
C LEU A 342 -12.90 1.63 12.98
N THR A 343 -13.51 2.62 12.33
CA THR A 343 -13.26 2.95 10.91
C THR A 343 -12.32 4.13 10.82
N PHE A 344 -11.24 4.02 10.03
CA PHE A 344 -10.31 5.10 9.70
C PHE A 344 -10.40 5.39 8.21
N CYS A 345 -10.61 6.67 7.83
CA CYS A 345 -10.79 7.01 6.41
C CYS A 345 -10.36 8.43 6.05
N TYR A 346 -10.11 8.63 4.76
CA TYR A 346 -9.84 9.91 4.12
C TYR A 346 -8.52 10.56 4.55
N SER A 347 -7.41 9.84 4.41
CA SER A 347 -6.09 10.46 4.44
C SER A 347 -5.68 10.99 3.07
N ASN A 348 -4.77 11.96 3.04
CA ASN A 348 -4.24 12.61 1.84
C ASN A 348 -2.83 12.10 1.51
N TRP A 349 -2.34 12.42 0.32
CA TRP A 349 -0.92 12.35 -0.03
C TRP A 349 -0.63 13.22 -1.25
N THR A 350 0.21 14.22 -1.07
CA THR A 350 0.40 15.29 -2.07
C THR A 350 1.69 15.19 -2.87
N VAL A 351 2.65 14.37 -2.45
CA VAL A 351 3.96 14.20 -3.10
C VAL A 351 3.87 14.05 -4.61
N PRO A 352 2.97 13.24 -5.20
CA PRO A 352 2.90 13.14 -6.66
C PRO A 352 2.55 14.45 -7.39
N SER A 353 1.85 15.38 -6.72
CA SER A 353 1.55 16.72 -7.28
C SER A 353 2.62 17.76 -6.98
N THR A 354 3.42 17.60 -5.91
CA THR A 354 4.46 18.57 -5.51
C THR A 354 5.84 18.23 -6.03
N ASP A 355 6.20 16.94 -6.05
CA ASP A 355 7.55 16.46 -6.37
C ASP A 355 7.57 15.42 -7.49
N GLY A 356 6.37 14.98 -7.95
CA GLY A 356 6.23 13.84 -8.83
C GLY A 356 6.44 12.52 -8.11
N LEU A 357 6.26 11.42 -8.84
CA LEU A 357 6.43 10.07 -8.30
C LEU A 357 7.18 9.21 -9.31
N VAL A 358 8.42 8.86 -9.01
CA VAL A 358 9.23 7.93 -9.80
C VAL A 358 9.40 6.66 -9.00
N ASP A 359 8.53 5.70 -9.25
CA ASP A 359 8.46 4.43 -8.50
C ASP A 359 9.68 3.54 -8.78
N ILE A 360 10.04 2.73 -7.78
CA ILE A 360 11.14 1.77 -7.82
C ILE A 360 10.60 0.34 -7.79
N GLN A 361 10.01 -0.04 -6.65
CA GLN A 361 9.52 -1.39 -6.36
C GLN A 361 8.59 -1.36 -5.16
N ALA A 362 7.51 -2.16 -5.20
CA ALA A 362 6.58 -2.36 -4.07
C ALA A 362 5.99 -1.05 -3.49
N GLY A 363 5.76 -0.04 -4.33
CA GLY A 363 5.25 1.27 -3.93
C GLY A 363 6.27 2.19 -3.27
N MET A 364 7.55 1.79 -3.22
CA MET A 364 8.65 2.69 -2.83
C MET A 364 9.08 3.52 -4.03
N TYR A 365 9.53 4.76 -3.80
CA TYR A 365 9.89 5.71 -4.86
C TYR A 365 11.27 6.33 -4.67
N ALA A 366 11.84 6.84 -5.76
CA ALA A 366 13.19 7.38 -5.78
C ALA A 366 13.24 8.81 -5.24
N ASN A 367 14.30 9.14 -4.48
CA ASN A 367 14.69 10.50 -4.17
C ASN A 367 15.96 10.94 -4.88
N TYR A 368 16.77 10.00 -5.33
CA TYR A 368 17.88 10.24 -6.26
C TYR A 368 18.13 9.00 -7.13
N CYS A 369 18.67 9.22 -8.32
CA CYS A 369 19.14 8.18 -9.22
C CYS A 369 20.50 8.54 -9.78
N ILE A 370 21.47 7.63 -9.68
CA ILE A 370 22.81 7.80 -10.29
C ILE A 370 23.01 6.68 -11.31
N TYR A 371 22.67 6.98 -12.57
CA TYR A 371 22.70 5.99 -13.65
C TYR A 371 24.03 5.26 -13.78
N LYS A 372 25.13 6.01 -13.59
CA LYS A 372 26.49 5.50 -13.78
C LYS A 372 26.90 4.42 -12.78
N THR A 373 26.41 4.48 -11.56
CA THR A 373 26.74 3.53 -10.48
C THR A 373 25.56 2.61 -10.15
N ASN A 374 24.41 2.83 -10.79
CA ASN A 374 23.16 2.13 -10.48
C ASN A 374 22.68 2.37 -9.04
N ASP A 375 23.03 3.50 -8.45
CA ASP A 375 22.60 3.84 -7.10
C ASP A 375 21.22 4.52 -7.15
N ILE A 376 20.30 4.08 -6.31
CA ILE A 376 18.95 4.63 -6.19
C ILE A 376 18.62 4.79 -4.71
N GLY A 377 18.32 6.03 -4.30
CA GLY A 377 17.80 6.31 -2.97
C GLY A 377 16.31 6.01 -2.88
N VAL A 378 15.86 5.56 -1.73
CA VAL A 378 14.50 5.03 -1.53
C VAL A 378 13.74 5.88 -0.53
N LEU A 379 12.60 6.41 -0.99
CA LEU A 379 11.57 6.97 -0.13
C LEU A 379 10.37 6.03 -0.02
N ARG A 380 9.63 6.23 1.03
CA ARG A 380 8.46 5.43 1.41
C ARG A 380 7.22 6.35 1.45
N PRO A 381 6.06 5.93 0.92
CA PRO A 381 4.84 6.73 0.98
C PRO A 381 4.37 6.87 2.44
N SER A 382 3.65 7.97 2.73
CA SER A 382 2.97 8.15 4.02
C SER A 382 1.87 7.10 4.21
N ALA A 383 1.40 6.94 5.46
CA ALA A 383 0.32 6.02 5.78
C ALA A 383 -0.76 6.70 6.63
N GLY A 384 -2.02 6.27 6.43
CA GLY A 384 -3.13 6.73 7.26
C GLY A 384 -2.94 6.37 8.73
N ILE A 385 -2.36 5.20 9.02
CA ILE A 385 -1.97 4.76 10.37
C ILE A 385 -0.48 4.44 10.36
N PHE A 386 0.30 5.24 11.07
CA PHE A 386 1.75 5.09 11.22
C PHE A 386 2.11 4.60 12.61
N VAL A 387 2.93 3.55 12.69
CA VAL A 387 3.34 2.91 13.94
C VAL A 387 4.84 2.64 13.92
N ALA A 388 5.56 3.14 14.92
CA ALA A 388 6.99 2.89 15.10
C ALA A 388 7.32 2.68 16.59
N ASP A 389 8.41 1.96 16.86
CA ASP A 389 8.92 1.70 18.21
C ASP A 389 7.85 1.29 19.22
N THR A 390 7.14 0.21 18.90
CA THR A 390 6.06 -0.32 19.74
C THR A 390 6.32 -1.77 20.17
N GLU A 391 5.69 -2.17 21.29
CA GLU A 391 5.63 -3.55 21.75
C GLU A 391 4.18 -3.95 22.01
N ASN A 392 3.73 -5.04 21.36
CA ASN A 392 2.36 -5.57 21.44
C ASN A 392 1.28 -4.54 21.01
N PHE A 393 1.55 -3.73 19.99
CA PHE A 393 0.53 -2.89 19.38
C PHE A 393 -0.54 -3.74 18.70
N VAL A 394 -1.81 -3.34 18.80
CA VAL A 394 -2.91 -4.09 18.21
C VAL A 394 -3.85 -3.17 17.43
N ILE A 395 -4.20 -3.58 16.21
CA ILE A 395 -5.34 -3.05 15.47
C ILE A 395 -6.22 -4.22 15.05
N LYS A 396 -7.47 -4.22 15.52
CA LYS A 396 -8.34 -5.39 15.41
C LYS A 396 -9.79 -4.98 15.14
N ASP A 397 -10.50 -5.80 14.35
CA ASP A 397 -11.91 -5.58 14.02
C ASP A 397 -12.20 -4.19 13.41
N CYS A 398 -11.18 -3.54 12.83
CA CYS A 398 -11.24 -2.19 12.25
C CYS A 398 -11.48 -2.22 10.75
N ILE A 399 -11.96 -1.08 10.22
CA ILE A 399 -12.00 -0.78 8.79
C ILE A 399 -10.98 0.32 8.51
N VAL A 400 -10.10 0.13 7.54
CA VAL A 400 -9.15 1.14 7.05
C VAL A 400 -9.42 1.33 5.57
N GLU A 401 -9.93 2.50 5.19
CA GLU A 401 -10.38 2.71 3.81
C GLU A 401 -10.14 4.13 3.31
N ASN A 402 -10.17 4.28 1.98
CA ASN A 402 -10.06 5.59 1.33
C ASN A 402 -8.82 6.38 1.77
N MET A 403 -7.65 5.70 1.86
CA MET A 403 -6.39 6.34 2.22
C MET A 403 -5.66 6.87 0.99
N GLY A 404 -5.09 8.07 1.13
CA GLY A 404 -4.41 8.77 0.03
C GLY A 404 -3.09 8.14 -0.40
N ALA A 405 -2.41 7.40 0.48
CA ALA A 405 -1.22 6.64 0.15
C ALA A 405 -1.30 5.23 0.75
N ALA A 406 -0.52 4.88 1.79
CA ALA A 406 -0.63 3.57 2.42
C ALA A 406 -1.73 3.52 3.49
N GLY A 407 -2.29 2.34 3.74
CA GLY A 407 -3.28 2.12 4.79
C GLY A 407 -2.64 2.11 6.17
N ILE A 408 -1.84 1.08 6.46
CA ILE A 408 -1.15 0.88 7.74
C ILE A 408 0.34 0.69 7.49
N ASP A 409 1.18 1.33 8.30
CA ASP A 409 2.62 1.21 8.27
C ASP A 409 3.20 0.85 9.65
N LEU A 410 3.63 -0.41 9.82
CA LEU A 410 4.53 -0.81 10.89
C LEU A 410 5.95 -0.46 10.47
N ASN A 411 6.37 0.78 10.72
CA ASN A 411 7.51 1.41 10.07
C ASN A 411 8.86 0.84 10.51
N HIS A 412 9.19 0.95 11.79
CA HIS A 412 10.41 0.39 12.37
C HIS A 412 10.22 0.08 13.85
N GLY A 413 11.08 -0.77 14.40
CA GLY A 413 11.14 -1.04 15.83
C GLY A 413 9.88 -1.65 16.44
N THR A 414 8.94 -2.17 15.65
CA THR A 414 7.74 -2.85 16.16
C THR A 414 8.10 -4.26 16.63
N TYR A 415 7.48 -4.68 17.72
CA TYR A 415 7.71 -6.00 18.31
C TYR A 415 6.40 -6.64 18.73
N ASN A 416 6.11 -7.84 18.18
CA ASN A 416 4.87 -8.61 18.40
C ASN A 416 3.58 -7.81 18.14
N SER A 417 3.58 -6.83 17.27
CA SER A 417 2.38 -6.10 16.88
C SER A 417 1.42 -7.01 16.11
N THR A 418 0.13 -6.73 16.20
CA THR A 418 -0.90 -7.56 15.56
C THR A 418 -1.89 -6.71 14.79
N ILE A 419 -2.03 -7.00 13.48
CA ILE A 419 -3.09 -6.50 12.61
C ILE A 419 -4.00 -7.68 12.32
N GLN A 420 -5.20 -7.70 12.92
CA GLN A 420 -6.07 -8.89 12.91
C GLN A 420 -7.55 -8.57 12.70
N ASP A 421 -8.24 -9.41 11.93
CA ASP A 421 -9.70 -9.33 11.72
C ASP A 421 -10.16 -7.97 11.14
N ASN A 422 -9.33 -7.32 10.31
CA ASN A 422 -9.62 -6.01 9.72
C ASN A 422 -10.06 -6.11 8.26
N ILE A 423 -10.79 -5.08 7.81
CA ILE A 423 -11.03 -4.80 6.40
C ILE A 423 -10.15 -3.61 6.01
N ILE A 424 -9.28 -3.79 5.02
CA ILE A 424 -8.41 -2.75 4.47
C ILE A 424 -8.72 -2.66 2.99
N GLN A 425 -9.33 -1.54 2.57
CA GLN A 425 -9.88 -1.42 1.21
C GLN A 425 -9.80 -0.01 0.62
N ASN A 426 -9.86 0.07 -0.71
CA ASN A 426 -9.86 1.34 -1.45
C ASN A 426 -8.67 2.24 -1.06
N ILE A 427 -7.47 1.65 -1.02
CA ILE A 427 -6.23 2.34 -0.66
C ILE A 427 -5.54 2.81 -1.94
N SER A 428 -5.15 4.09 -1.99
CA SER A 428 -4.50 4.66 -3.18
C SER A 428 -3.11 4.07 -3.43
N GLY A 429 -2.38 3.72 -2.38
CA GLY A 429 -1.06 3.08 -2.40
C GLY A 429 -1.07 1.68 -1.79
N ASN A 430 -0.06 1.36 -0.96
CA ASN A 430 0.09 0.06 -0.31
C ASN A 430 -0.98 -0.19 0.76
N GLY A 431 -1.46 -1.43 0.88
CA GLY A 431 -2.41 -1.79 1.94
C GLY A 431 -1.76 -1.77 3.32
N ILE A 432 -0.76 -2.63 3.53
CA ILE A 432 0.03 -2.73 4.77
C ILE A 432 1.51 -2.71 4.40
N MET A 433 2.30 -1.91 5.11
CA MET A 433 3.76 -1.89 5.03
C MET A 433 4.39 -2.33 6.35
N ILE A 434 5.54 -3.02 6.31
CA ILE A 434 6.23 -3.55 7.48
C ILE A 434 7.74 -3.43 7.33
N GLY A 435 8.40 -2.83 8.29
CA GLY A 435 9.86 -2.74 8.39
C GLY A 435 10.51 -1.81 7.38
N HIS A 436 11.80 -1.68 7.44
CA HIS A 436 12.59 -0.86 6.52
C HIS A 436 12.61 -1.42 5.10
N PHE A 437 12.63 -0.55 4.09
CA PHE A 437 12.87 -0.90 2.69
C PHE A 437 14.25 -0.45 2.20
N ALA A 438 14.97 0.35 2.98
CA ALA A 438 16.36 0.74 2.78
C ALA A 438 17.03 0.97 4.13
N VAL A 439 18.32 1.21 4.15
CA VAL A 439 19.05 1.61 5.38
C VAL A 439 18.57 2.98 5.85
N ASP A 440 18.55 3.96 4.95
CA ASP A 440 17.94 5.28 5.11
C ASP A 440 17.66 5.89 3.72
N GLU A 441 17.03 7.05 3.67
CA GLU A 441 16.64 7.72 2.43
C GLU A 441 17.81 8.19 1.54
N ASN A 442 19.01 8.27 2.08
CA ASN A 442 20.22 8.71 1.38
C ASN A 442 21.14 7.55 1.01
N THR A 443 20.69 6.33 1.26
CA THR A 443 21.47 5.11 1.02
C THR A 443 20.92 4.36 -0.19
N ASP A 444 21.82 3.87 -1.05
CA ASP A 444 21.46 3.06 -2.21
C ASP A 444 20.64 1.82 -1.81
N MET A 445 19.57 1.57 -2.55
CA MET A 445 18.62 0.48 -2.29
C MET A 445 19.24 -0.93 -2.32
N HIS A 446 20.42 -1.10 -2.94
CA HIS A 446 21.14 -2.37 -2.98
C HIS A 446 21.98 -2.64 -1.72
N ILE A 447 22.13 -1.65 -0.84
CA ILE A 447 22.80 -1.83 0.44
C ILE A 447 21.83 -2.47 1.41
N VAL A 448 22.20 -3.67 1.90
CA VAL A 448 21.32 -4.44 2.77
C VAL A 448 21.15 -3.80 4.14
N TYR A 449 19.92 -3.78 4.62
CA TYR A 449 19.62 -3.36 5.99
C TYR A 449 19.98 -4.48 6.98
N ASN A 450 20.96 -4.22 7.81
CA ASN A 450 21.41 -5.13 8.87
C ASN A 450 21.98 -4.30 10.03
N PRO A 451 21.12 -3.62 10.82
CA PRO A 451 21.54 -2.67 11.84
C PRO A 451 22.26 -3.35 13.01
N GLU A 452 23.18 -2.61 13.67
CA GLU A 452 23.82 -3.06 14.91
C GLU A 452 22.82 -3.09 16.07
N ASP A 453 21.89 -2.14 16.10
CA ASP A 453 20.77 -2.12 17.05
C ASP A 453 19.59 -2.92 16.50
N GLU A 454 19.50 -4.17 16.90
CA GLU A 454 18.42 -5.05 16.46
C GLU A 454 17.02 -4.62 16.96
N SER A 455 16.91 -3.65 17.87
CA SER A 455 15.64 -3.12 18.34
C SER A 455 14.90 -2.28 17.30
N GLU A 456 15.62 -1.82 16.26
CA GLU A 456 15.03 -1.11 15.10
C GLU A 456 14.29 -2.05 14.14
N ILE A 457 14.54 -3.37 14.21
CA ILE A 457 13.97 -4.34 13.27
C ILE A 457 12.55 -4.70 13.70
N CYS A 458 11.59 -4.57 12.80
CA CYS A 458 10.24 -5.10 12.99
C CYS A 458 10.31 -6.62 13.18
N THR A 459 9.93 -7.09 14.37
CA THR A 459 10.17 -8.47 14.79
C THR A 459 8.93 -9.13 15.39
N GLY A 460 8.55 -10.29 14.86
CA GLY A 460 7.48 -11.12 15.41
C GLY A 460 6.06 -10.59 15.14
N ASP A 461 5.92 -9.59 14.31
CA ASP A 461 4.63 -8.98 13.97
C ASP A 461 3.71 -9.95 13.20
N ARG A 462 2.42 -9.81 13.38
CA ARG A 462 1.38 -10.72 12.90
C ARG A 462 0.34 -9.96 12.09
N ILE A 463 0.18 -10.35 10.84
CA ILE A 463 -0.86 -9.87 9.93
C ILE A 463 -1.76 -11.06 9.64
N VAL A 464 -2.87 -11.15 10.34
CA VAL A 464 -3.66 -12.39 10.37
C VAL A 464 -5.16 -12.14 10.20
N ASN A 465 -5.78 -12.95 9.35
CA ASN A 465 -7.23 -12.99 9.17
C ASN A 465 -7.84 -11.65 8.71
N ASN A 466 -7.15 -10.90 7.85
CA ASN A 466 -7.65 -9.64 7.30
C ASN A 466 -8.15 -9.83 5.86
N LEU A 467 -9.18 -9.07 5.47
CA LEU A 467 -9.48 -8.79 4.07
C LEU A 467 -8.69 -7.55 3.64
N VAL A 468 -7.80 -7.70 2.66
CA VAL A 468 -7.04 -6.59 2.09
C VAL A 468 -7.29 -6.54 0.58
N THR A 469 -8.04 -5.53 0.13
CA THR A 469 -8.61 -5.52 -1.22
C THR A 469 -8.68 -4.12 -1.84
N HIS A 470 -8.71 -4.03 -3.17
CA HIS A 470 -8.76 -2.77 -3.93
C HIS A 470 -7.64 -1.81 -3.50
N ILE A 471 -6.41 -2.31 -3.58
CA ILE A 471 -5.19 -1.61 -3.20
C ILE A 471 -4.47 -1.09 -4.44
N GLY A 472 -3.75 0.03 -4.31
CA GLY A 472 -3.02 0.65 -5.43
C GLY A 472 -3.96 1.31 -6.45
N THR A 473 -5.09 1.86 -5.98
CA THR A 473 -6.11 2.44 -6.86
C THR A 473 -5.62 3.66 -7.63
N ASP A 474 -4.65 4.41 -7.09
CA ASP A 474 -4.01 5.56 -7.76
C ASP A 474 -2.54 5.28 -8.08
N TYR A 475 -1.81 4.58 -7.21
CA TYR A 475 -0.37 4.30 -7.34
C TYR A 475 -0.17 2.81 -7.59
N GLN A 476 -0.22 2.43 -8.85
CA GLN A 476 -0.37 1.04 -9.27
C GLN A 476 0.87 0.16 -9.06
N SER A 477 2.04 0.74 -8.71
CA SER A 477 3.24 -0.01 -8.30
C SER A 477 3.15 -0.55 -6.87
N SER A 478 2.06 -0.25 -6.17
CA SER A 478 1.83 -0.64 -4.78
C SER A 478 1.50 -2.12 -4.64
N VAL A 479 1.85 -2.68 -3.50
CA VAL A 479 1.57 -4.07 -3.13
C VAL A 479 0.52 -4.14 -2.02
N VAL A 480 -0.21 -5.25 -1.96
CA VAL A 480 -1.29 -5.38 -0.97
C VAL A 480 -0.71 -5.48 0.44
N ILE A 481 0.28 -6.36 0.66
CA ILE A 481 1.05 -6.44 1.90
C ILE A 481 2.54 -6.43 1.51
N GLY A 482 3.26 -5.39 1.92
CA GLY A 482 4.68 -5.22 1.67
C GLY A 482 5.51 -5.28 2.96
N ALA A 483 6.58 -6.07 2.96
CA ALA A 483 7.52 -6.12 4.08
C ALA A 483 8.96 -6.04 3.56
N GLY A 484 9.68 -5.00 3.93
CA GLY A 484 11.03 -4.75 3.41
C GLY A 484 12.08 -5.66 4.04
N TYR A 485 12.50 -5.39 5.27
CA TYR A 485 13.49 -6.20 6.02
C TYR A 485 12.93 -6.71 7.35
N PRO A 486 11.85 -7.50 7.36
CA PRO A 486 11.23 -7.98 8.60
C PRO A 486 11.92 -9.23 9.15
N ARG A 487 11.72 -9.49 10.45
CA ARG A 487 12.22 -10.68 11.14
C ARG A 487 11.11 -11.44 11.84
N GLY A 488 10.92 -12.71 11.53
CA GLY A 488 9.98 -13.60 12.23
C GLY A 488 8.52 -13.19 12.08
N ILE A 489 8.16 -12.45 11.03
CA ILE A 489 6.76 -12.05 10.80
C ILE A 489 5.89 -13.24 10.42
N LEU A 490 4.59 -13.12 10.75
CA LEU A 490 3.56 -14.04 10.35
C LEU A 490 2.50 -13.32 9.50
N ILE A 491 2.42 -13.66 8.22
CA ILE A 491 1.34 -13.24 7.32
C ILE A 491 0.48 -14.48 7.05
N ALA A 492 -0.70 -14.57 7.68
CA ALA A 492 -1.46 -15.81 7.64
C ALA A 492 -2.98 -15.62 7.60
N ASN A 493 -3.64 -16.51 6.85
CA ASN A 493 -5.10 -16.54 6.70
C ASN A 493 -5.73 -15.21 6.25
N ASN A 494 -4.99 -14.39 5.50
CA ASN A 494 -5.57 -13.21 4.90
C ASN A 494 -6.18 -13.56 3.54
N GLU A 495 -7.25 -12.85 3.18
CA GLU A 495 -7.72 -12.74 1.80
C GLU A 495 -7.10 -11.48 1.18
N VAL A 496 -6.31 -11.66 0.12
CA VAL A 496 -5.51 -10.64 -0.55
C VAL A 496 -5.93 -10.59 -2.00
N CYS A 497 -6.61 -9.51 -2.41
CA CYS A 497 -7.20 -9.52 -3.74
C CYS A 497 -7.39 -8.12 -4.37
N TYR A 498 -7.68 -8.12 -5.68
CA TYR A 498 -7.94 -6.94 -6.49
C TYR A 498 -6.86 -5.86 -6.37
N ALA A 499 -5.67 -6.19 -6.89
CA ALA A 499 -4.53 -5.29 -6.90
C ALA A 499 -3.90 -5.17 -8.30
N PRO A 500 -3.39 -3.99 -8.66
CA PRO A 500 -2.75 -3.78 -9.96
C PRO A 500 -1.41 -4.48 -10.09
N TYR A 501 -0.74 -4.76 -8.98
CA TYR A 501 0.59 -5.37 -8.91
C TYR A 501 0.61 -6.59 -7.97
N THR A 502 1.69 -6.79 -7.23
CA THR A 502 1.92 -7.95 -6.37
C THR A 502 0.98 -8.02 -5.16
N GLY A 503 0.54 -9.23 -4.79
CA GLY A 503 -0.26 -9.46 -3.60
C GLY A 503 0.56 -9.29 -2.31
N ILE A 504 1.42 -10.26 -1.99
CA ILE A 504 2.30 -10.24 -0.81
C ILE A 504 3.75 -10.15 -1.27
N SER A 505 4.46 -9.09 -0.89
CA SER A 505 5.88 -8.87 -1.21
C SER A 505 6.71 -8.89 0.08
N VAL A 506 7.68 -9.83 0.21
CA VAL A 506 8.54 -9.92 1.38
C VAL A 506 10.01 -9.95 0.97
N GLY A 507 10.73 -8.93 1.39
CA GLY A 507 12.15 -8.72 1.07
C GLY A 507 12.39 -7.52 0.17
N PHE A 508 13.58 -6.95 0.30
CA PHE A 508 14.09 -5.83 -0.49
C PHE A 508 15.61 -5.98 -0.70
N GLY A 509 16.25 -5.18 -1.57
CA GLY A 509 17.70 -5.02 -1.66
C GLY A 509 18.43 -5.98 -2.60
N TRP A 510 17.80 -6.92 -3.27
CA TRP A 510 18.36 -7.82 -4.31
C TRP A 510 19.69 -8.47 -3.95
N SER A 511 19.93 -8.82 -2.67
CA SER A 511 21.22 -9.31 -2.17
C SER A 511 21.19 -10.70 -1.56
N GLY A 512 22.26 -11.47 -1.83
CA GLY A 512 22.53 -12.75 -1.16
C GLY A 512 23.30 -12.62 0.17
N ASP A 513 23.64 -11.40 0.58
CA ASP A 513 24.36 -11.11 1.81
C ASP A 513 23.49 -11.31 3.06
N ASP A 514 24.15 -11.44 4.21
CA ASP A 514 23.46 -11.50 5.49
C ASP A 514 22.82 -10.14 5.82
N ASN A 515 21.54 -10.20 6.19
CA ASN A 515 20.70 -9.04 6.45
C ASN A 515 19.76 -9.30 7.65
N ALA A 516 18.87 -8.37 7.95
CA ALA A 516 17.94 -8.47 9.07
C ALA A 516 16.93 -9.60 8.95
N MET A 517 16.59 -10.02 7.72
CA MET A 517 15.48 -10.93 7.43
C MET A 517 15.80 -12.38 7.78
N ARG A 518 14.90 -13.02 8.51
CA ARG A 518 14.90 -14.47 8.79
C ARG A 518 13.59 -14.89 9.45
N ASP A 519 13.32 -16.18 9.47
CA ASP A 519 12.21 -16.81 10.19
C ASP A 519 10.81 -16.34 9.77
N ASN A 520 10.66 -15.73 8.59
CA ASN A 520 9.41 -15.19 8.08
C ASN A 520 8.44 -16.30 7.64
N ARG A 521 7.15 -16.13 7.86
CA ARG A 521 6.10 -17.12 7.59
C ARG A 521 4.97 -16.50 6.78
N ILE A 522 4.71 -17.05 5.58
CA ILE A 522 3.56 -16.69 4.72
C ILE A 522 2.70 -17.95 4.60
N LEU A 523 1.62 -18.02 5.37
CA LEU A 523 0.89 -19.27 5.60
C LEU A 523 -0.61 -19.13 5.35
N ASN A 524 -1.21 -20.10 4.64
CA ASN A 524 -2.65 -20.24 4.51
C ASN A 524 -3.40 -18.97 4.03
N ASN A 525 -2.78 -18.12 3.22
CA ASN A 525 -3.45 -16.97 2.63
C ASN A 525 -4.20 -17.39 1.36
N GLU A 526 -5.35 -16.78 1.08
CA GLU A 526 -6.00 -16.81 -0.22
C GLU A 526 -5.61 -15.54 -0.99
N ILE A 527 -5.05 -15.72 -2.18
CA ILE A 527 -4.48 -14.61 -2.96
C ILE A 527 -5.02 -14.72 -4.39
N HIS A 528 -5.74 -13.67 -4.85
CA HIS A 528 -6.35 -13.72 -6.16
C HIS A 528 -6.54 -12.33 -6.79
N HIS A 529 -6.74 -12.30 -8.12
CA HIS A 529 -6.95 -11.07 -8.89
C HIS A 529 -5.88 -10.01 -8.60
N THR A 530 -4.61 -10.43 -8.52
CA THR A 530 -3.45 -9.53 -8.43
C THR A 530 -2.72 -9.48 -9.77
N SER A 531 -1.78 -8.54 -9.92
CA SER A 531 -1.01 -8.29 -11.15
C SER A 531 -1.90 -7.88 -12.33
N GLN A 532 -3.00 -7.16 -12.07
CA GLN A 532 -3.99 -6.80 -13.09
C GLN A 532 -3.51 -5.73 -14.06
N VAL A 533 -2.54 -4.91 -13.67
CA VAL A 533 -2.03 -3.78 -14.46
C VAL A 533 -0.54 -3.88 -14.77
N LEU A 534 0.28 -4.24 -13.80
CA LEU A 534 1.73 -4.32 -13.93
C LEU A 534 2.21 -5.77 -13.99
N CYS A 535 3.38 -5.99 -14.55
CA CYS A 535 4.01 -7.29 -14.73
C CYS A 535 5.27 -7.45 -13.86
N ASP A 536 6.03 -8.52 -14.05
CA ASP A 536 7.18 -8.89 -13.22
C ASP A 536 6.80 -9.02 -11.74
N ALA A 537 5.70 -9.70 -11.50
CA ALA A 537 4.94 -9.72 -10.27
C ALA A 537 4.57 -11.13 -9.83
N GLY A 538 3.95 -11.25 -8.68
CA GLY A 538 3.42 -12.53 -8.20
C GLY A 538 2.26 -12.38 -7.22
N GLY A 539 1.50 -13.46 -7.02
CA GLY A 539 0.60 -13.53 -5.86
C GLY A 539 1.43 -13.37 -4.58
N ILE A 540 2.55 -14.10 -4.49
CA ILE A 540 3.61 -13.90 -3.48
C ILE A 540 4.92 -13.62 -4.22
N TYR A 541 5.63 -12.57 -3.80
CA TYR A 541 6.91 -12.15 -4.35
C TYR A 541 7.95 -12.05 -3.23
N THR A 542 9.18 -12.49 -3.49
CA THR A 542 10.25 -12.44 -2.49
C THR A 542 11.58 -12.00 -3.08
N LEU A 543 12.36 -11.26 -2.30
CA LEU A 543 13.69 -10.79 -2.63
C LEU A 543 14.70 -11.11 -1.52
N SER A 544 15.98 -11.19 -1.91
CA SER A 544 17.11 -11.33 -1.01
C SER A 544 17.10 -12.59 -0.11
N LYS A 545 18.18 -12.79 0.61
CA LYS A 545 18.39 -13.96 1.48
C LYS A 545 17.56 -13.86 2.75
N GLN A 546 16.75 -14.88 3.06
CA GLN A 546 15.86 -14.94 4.23
C GLN A 546 15.91 -16.35 4.86
N PRO A 547 16.95 -16.67 5.64
CA PRO A 547 17.12 -18.00 6.18
C PRO A 547 15.97 -18.45 7.07
N ASN A 548 15.66 -19.75 7.02
CA ASN A 548 14.61 -20.41 7.79
C ASN A 548 13.18 -19.85 7.58
N SER A 549 12.93 -19.17 6.45
CA SER A 549 11.61 -18.64 6.10
C SER A 549 10.75 -19.67 5.39
N LYS A 550 9.42 -19.47 5.36
CA LYS A 550 8.49 -20.46 4.86
C LYS A 550 7.29 -19.84 4.11
N ILE A 551 6.95 -20.46 2.97
CA ILE A 551 5.71 -20.19 2.21
C ILE A 551 4.95 -21.50 2.13
N SER A 552 3.77 -21.60 2.79
CA SER A 552 3.07 -22.88 2.89
C SER A 552 1.56 -22.74 3.06
N GLY A 553 0.82 -23.64 2.45
CA GLY A 553 -0.63 -23.74 2.62
C GLY A 553 -1.44 -22.66 1.91
N ASN A 554 -0.79 -21.80 1.11
CA ASN A 554 -1.48 -20.71 0.43
C ASN A 554 -2.27 -21.23 -0.78
N TYR A 555 -3.44 -20.62 -1.02
CA TYR A 555 -4.23 -20.79 -2.22
C TYR A 555 -4.12 -19.55 -3.10
N ILE A 556 -3.55 -19.71 -4.29
CA ILE A 556 -3.22 -18.61 -5.20
C ILE A 556 -3.90 -18.89 -6.53
N HIS A 557 -4.76 -17.97 -7.01
CA HIS A 557 -5.51 -18.16 -8.23
C HIS A 557 -5.80 -16.83 -8.95
N ASP A 558 -6.21 -16.91 -10.19
CA ASP A 558 -6.58 -15.75 -11.01
C ASP A 558 -5.52 -14.62 -11.00
N ILE A 559 -4.24 -15.02 -11.03
CA ILE A 559 -3.13 -14.10 -11.22
C ILE A 559 -3.01 -13.82 -12.72
N THR A 560 -3.14 -12.58 -13.11
CA THR A 560 -3.23 -12.18 -14.51
C THR A 560 -1.93 -11.58 -15.03
N LEU A 561 -1.72 -11.68 -16.34
CA LEU A 561 -0.70 -10.92 -17.05
C LEU A 561 -1.43 -9.85 -17.87
N PRO A 562 -1.12 -8.57 -17.71
CA PRO A 562 -1.71 -7.51 -18.53
C PRO A 562 -1.38 -7.70 -20.01
N GLU A 563 -2.32 -7.38 -20.91
CA GLU A 563 -2.16 -7.59 -22.36
C GLU A 563 -0.97 -6.81 -22.95
N TRP A 564 -0.64 -5.65 -22.36
CA TRP A 564 0.44 -4.79 -22.83
C TRP A 564 1.83 -5.25 -22.39
N ALA A 565 1.95 -6.19 -21.45
CA ALA A 565 3.19 -6.53 -20.77
C ALA A 565 3.76 -7.88 -21.21
N ASP A 566 5.08 -7.95 -21.33
CA ASP A 566 5.81 -9.13 -21.81
C ASP A 566 6.46 -9.95 -20.69
N TYR A 567 6.60 -9.39 -19.47
CA TYR A 567 7.16 -10.13 -18.34
C TYR A 567 6.13 -11.06 -17.69
N ALA A 568 6.58 -12.24 -17.34
CA ALA A 568 5.75 -13.24 -16.69
C ALA A 568 5.33 -12.78 -15.28
N THR A 569 4.07 -13.08 -14.93
CA THR A 569 3.60 -13.07 -13.55
C THR A 569 3.55 -14.50 -13.03
N SER A 570 3.83 -14.71 -11.75
CA SER A 570 3.86 -16.03 -11.14
C SER A 570 2.89 -16.11 -9.96
N GLY A 571 2.42 -17.31 -9.64
CA GLY A 571 1.69 -17.50 -8.38
C GLY A 571 2.59 -17.19 -7.19
N ILE A 572 3.80 -17.77 -7.18
CA ILE A 572 4.89 -17.44 -6.24
C ILE A 572 6.11 -17.06 -7.08
N TYR A 573 6.68 -15.89 -6.85
CA TYR A 573 7.87 -15.42 -7.56
C TYR A 573 9.05 -15.28 -6.59
N MET A 574 10.01 -16.20 -6.73
CA MET A 574 11.28 -16.20 -5.99
C MET A 574 12.29 -15.43 -6.83
N ASP A 575 12.33 -14.13 -6.66
CA ASP A 575 13.15 -13.24 -7.48
C ASP A 575 14.57 -13.09 -6.91
N GLU A 576 15.34 -12.15 -7.40
CA GLU A 576 16.79 -12.06 -7.28
C GLU A 576 17.29 -12.25 -5.85
N GLN A 577 18.26 -13.17 -5.72
CA GLN A 577 18.94 -13.55 -4.48
C GLN A 577 18.02 -14.13 -3.38
N THR A 578 16.72 -14.33 -3.65
CA THR A 578 15.84 -15.03 -2.70
C THR A 578 16.43 -16.39 -2.34
N ALA A 579 16.74 -16.58 -1.07
CA ALA A 579 17.33 -17.83 -0.57
C ALA A 579 16.89 -18.15 0.86
N GLY A 580 16.91 -19.43 1.24
CA GLY A 580 16.65 -19.90 2.60
C GLY A 580 15.19 -20.21 2.91
N TYR A 581 14.30 -20.13 1.92
CA TYR A 581 12.90 -20.49 2.05
C TYR A 581 12.63 -22.00 1.94
N THR A 582 11.62 -22.46 2.66
CA THR A 582 10.91 -23.71 2.38
C THR A 582 9.56 -23.37 1.76
N VAL A 583 9.34 -23.82 0.52
CA VAL A 583 8.11 -23.58 -0.25
C VAL A 583 7.40 -24.90 -0.44
N GLU A 584 6.25 -25.10 0.24
CA GLU A 584 5.57 -26.40 0.27
C GLU A 584 4.05 -26.27 0.46
N TYR A 585 3.28 -27.25 -0.03
CA TYR A 585 1.83 -27.36 0.14
C TYR A 585 1.01 -26.15 -0.32
N ASN A 586 1.51 -25.37 -1.31
CA ASN A 586 0.72 -24.28 -1.89
C ASN A 586 -0.09 -24.80 -3.09
N VAL A 587 -1.28 -24.27 -3.29
CA VAL A 587 -2.10 -24.52 -4.49
C VAL A 587 -2.07 -23.26 -5.36
N ILE A 588 -1.63 -23.42 -6.61
CA ILE A 588 -1.57 -22.32 -7.58
C ILE A 588 -2.41 -22.70 -8.80
N GLU A 589 -3.45 -21.91 -9.05
CA GLU A 589 -4.34 -22.03 -10.21
C GLU A 589 -4.22 -20.80 -11.11
N HIS A 590 -4.35 -20.98 -12.41
CA HIS A 590 -4.41 -19.87 -13.38
C HIS A 590 -3.22 -18.88 -13.28
N GLY A 591 -2.01 -19.38 -13.11
CA GLY A 591 -0.79 -18.59 -13.06
C GLY A 591 0.42 -19.39 -13.53
N TRP A 592 1.57 -18.75 -13.61
CA TRP A 592 2.82 -19.38 -14.07
C TRP A 592 3.50 -20.29 -13.01
N GLY A 593 2.79 -20.65 -11.93
CA GLY A 593 3.32 -21.54 -10.89
C GLY A 593 4.35 -20.84 -10.00
N VAL A 594 5.51 -21.48 -9.78
CA VAL A 594 6.63 -20.92 -9.01
C VAL A 594 7.68 -20.39 -9.96
N GLY A 595 7.72 -19.07 -10.13
CA GLY A 595 8.75 -18.35 -10.87
C GLY A 595 10.07 -18.30 -10.10
N ARG A 596 11.20 -18.29 -10.83
CA ARG A 596 12.54 -18.24 -10.25
C ARG A 596 13.44 -17.40 -11.13
N ASN A 597 13.95 -16.31 -10.59
CA ASN A 597 14.88 -15.45 -11.31
C ASN A 597 16.13 -15.20 -10.46
N ARG A 598 17.30 -15.65 -10.91
CA ARG A 598 18.60 -15.47 -10.22
C ARG A 598 18.55 -15.71 -8.71
N ASN A 599 17.62 -16.57 -8.26
CA ASN A 599 17.44 -16.88 -6.85
C ASN A 599 18.54 -17.83 -6.33
N GLY A 600 18.76 -17.82 -5.00
CA GLY A 600 19.68 -18.72 -4.32
C GLY A 600 19.05 -20.07 -3.96
N GLU A 601 19.61 -20.75 -2.96
CA GLU A 601 19.15 -22.09 -2.54
C GLU A 601 17.86 -22.01 -1.72
N ASN A 602 16.81 -22.70 -2.18
CA ASN A 602 15.52 -22.84 -1.52
C ASN A 602 15.05 -24.31 -1.57
N ASN A 603 14.21 -24.69 -0.61
CA ASN A 603 13.63 -26.03 -0.56
C ASN A 603 12.20 -26.02 -1.13
N TYR A 604 11.99 -26.70 -2.24
CA TYR A 604 10.66 -26.82 -2.88
C TYR A 604 10.10 -28.21 -2.64
N ARG A 605 8.95 -28.33 -2.00
CA ARG A 605 8.30 -29.60 -1.68
C ARG A 605 6.81 -29.53 -1.98
N GLU A 606 6.26 -30.61 -2.53
CA GLU A 606 4.81 -30.85 -2.68
C GLU A 606 3.98 -29.63 -3.08
N ASN A 607 4.52 -28.74 -3.92
CA ASN A 607 3.76 -27.63 -4.48
C ASN A 607 2.81 -28.17 -5.54
N THR A 608 1.54 -27.85 -5.42
CA THR A 608 0.50 -28.30 -6.32
C THR A 608 0.16 -27.18 -7.30
N ILE A 609 0.49 -27.41 -8.56
CA ILE A 609 0.16 -26.51 -9.67
C ILE A 609 -0.96 -27.17 -10.48
N TYR A 610 -2.02 -26.42 -10.76
CA TYR A 610 -3.08 -26.86 -11.64
C TYR A 610 -2.64 -26.69 -13.10
N ILE A 611 -2.20 -27.82 -13.70
CA ILE A 611 -1.90 -27.92 -15.13
C ILE A 611 -2.91 -28.86 -15.76
N ASP A 612 -3.46 -28.52 -16.94
CA ASP A 612 -4.35 -29.35 -17.75
C ASP A 612 -5.66 -29.80 -17.08
N LYS A 613 -6.27 -28.98 -16.24
CA LYS A 613 -7.57 -29.24 -15.59
C LYS A 613 -7.61 -30.55 -14.76
N LYS A 614 -6.49 -31.01 -14.27
CA LYS A 614 -6.41 -32.17 -13.36
C LYS A 614 -6.07 -31.76 -11.95
N TRP A 615 -6.96 -32.08 -11.02
CA TRP A 615 -6.80 -31.78 -9.62
C TRP A 615 -6.00 -32.85 -8.89
N HIS A 616 -5.11 -32.43 -8.00
CA HIS A 616 -4.46 -33.31 -7.06
C HIS A 616 -5.42 -33.65 -5.91
N PRO A 617 -5.49 -34.93 -5.43
CA PRO A 617 -6.46 -35.32 -4.41
C PRO A 617 -6.30 -34.58 -3.06
N ASN A 618 -5.18 -33.93 -2.81
CA ASN A 618 -4.86 -33.25 -1.55
C ASN A 618 -5.04 -31.73 -1.56
N ILE A 619 -5.58 -31.14 -2.65
CA ILE A 619 -5.72 -29.66 -2.75
C ILE A 619 -6.89 -29.13 -1.93
N THR A 620 -7.98 -29.90 -1.78
CA THR A 620 -9.19 -29.43 -1.08
C THR A 620 -8.91 -28.96 0.36
N PRO A 621 -8.13 -29.67 1.19
CA PRO A 621 -7.82 -29.18 2.53
C PRO A 621 -7.03 -27.87 2.53
N ILE A 622 -6.13 -27.66 1.56
CA ILE A 622 -5.36 -26.42 1.45
C ILE A 622 -6.29 -25.28 1.10
N LYS A 623 -7.11 -25.43 0.05
CA LYS A 623 -8.08 -24.43 -0.36
C LYS A 623 -9.07 -24.07 0.77
N ASN A 624 -9.55 -25.05 1.52
CA ASN A 624 -10.51 -24.82 2.62
C ASN A 624 -9.90 -24.18 3.86
N ASN A 625 -8.57 -24.21 4.01
CA ASN A 625 -7.86 -23.62 5.15
C ASN A 625 -7.17 -22.29 4.79
N ALA A 626 -7.16 -21.93 3.52
CA ALA A 626 -6.61 -20.66 3.06
C ALA A 626 -7.66 -19.56 3.17
N GLY A 627 -7.18 -18.33 3.32
CA GLY A 627 -8.03 -17.15 3.43
C GLY A 627 -8.61 -16.94 4.83
N ILE A 628 -9.57 -16.06 4.92
CA ILE A 628 -10.26 -15.64 6.14
C ILE A 628 -10.98 -16.84 6.77
N ASN A 629 -10.86 -17.02 8.07
CA ASN A 629 -11.54 -18.10 8.78
C ASN A 629 -13.00 -17.75 9.09
N GLU A 630 -13.82 -18.78 9.33
CA GLU A 630 -15.28 -18.68 9.53
C GLU A 630 -15.71 -17.82 10.75
N ASN A 631 -14.79 -17.45 11.64
CA ASN A 631 -15.10 -16.64 12.82
C ASN A 631 -15.10 -15.13 12.52
N PHE A 632 -14.61 -14.73 11.35
CA PHE A 632 -14.61 -13.34 10.91
C PHE A 632 -15.68 -13.17 9.81
N ASP A 633 -16.85 -12.67 10.19
CA ASP A 633 -17.92 -12.37 9.23
C ASP A 633 -17.66 -11.04 8.52
N VAL A 634 -16.67 -11.07 7.62
CA VAL A 634 -16.28 -9.91 6.81
C VAL A 634 -17.43 -9.36 5.96
N TYR A 635 -18.29 -10.26 5.49
CA TYR A 635 -19.42 -9.86 4.65
C TYR A 635 -20.51 -9.12 5.42
N ALA A 636 -20.72 -9.44 6.70
CA ALA A 636 -21.63 -8.66 7.53
C ALA A 636 -21.16 -7.22 7.73
N LYS A 637 -19.83 -6.96 7.73
CA LYS A 637 -19.27 -5.60 7.86
C LYS A 637 -19.29 -4.79 6.56
N LEU A 638 -19.31 -5.45 5.38
CA LEU A 638 -19.30 -4.75 4.06
C LEU A 638 -20.71 -4.34 3.60
N PHE A 639 -21.77 -4.83 4.19
CA PHE A 639 -23.15 -4.62 3.74
C PHE A 639 -24.03 -3.89 4.76
N TYR A 640 -23.45 -3.29 5.77
CA TYR A 640 -24.11 -2.39 6.73
C TYR A 640 -23.37 -1.06 6.75
#